data_01b879c484bba3578b2e0817557d0f01
#
_entry.id   01b879c484bba3578b2e0817557d0f01
#
_cell.length_a   1.000
_cell.length_b   1.000
_cell.length_c   1.000
_cell.angle_alpha   90.00
_cell.angle_beta   90.00
_cell.angle_gamma   90.00
#
_symmetry.space_group_name_H-M   'P 1'
#
loop_
_entity.id
_entity.type
_entity.pdbx_description
1 polymer ?
#
loop_
_entity_poly.entity_id
_entity_poly.type
_entity_poly.pdbx_seq_one_letter_code
_entity_poly.pdbx_strand_id
1 'polypeptide(L)'
;AIPVVLHGFNSPDHLWRGLQWMSAMGSAAALVAALRAMPPERSRATRAVLVGVLLAALVPIAWHGVLQVWQQHPAMVEEFLQHRPEILAARGWPEGSPQALTYERRLMQPEATAWFGLSNVASSAFAAGALAFAGAAIALRRVRPASAFLLALVAAVSGLLVIVNGSKGALLALLAGTVFAVWCAWRAPSARTCVRIATTFVVLVLVAVLVRGWIGERWSERSLLFRSHYVTAATQIVIEHPWFGVGPAGFGESYLVARPDRSPEEVQSAHAAWADWLASMGVCGTAWIVLFGALVALAAHGAAAAPSPGARGVSGDAVTASVPPRIGSFAWSRGPIIAAVVVLAASLVAIVPEFDSLDDATLLMRVLAALFAASIAGATVRAVLIGGRAWAAGIAGAVLLLAMHGQVEMTLWWPGSVGRTVALIAVGAAFAMPRSTCDRWSPVMATFAACALLVPATIGVIGAQRAHAAEAVVARAAQPLAAFGLARLHIAPAPNTSLASARMQAALLLLEHSTNPWLDRPAVVAVGLQQLASAVSVVPPEDANWPAKAIELANHALDTHHYESVAASAALVAEALDAANVRGMKGVTKAAIDSLLQRAAQCQVSINPRSVRGWARLANVAEAQGDSAASSSAALRALAADDSFALDPLRKLPAFERANLQRQASDK
;
A
#
# COMPACT_ATOMS: atom_id res chain seq x y z
N ALA A 1 -7.40 -4.21 19.95
CA ALA A 1 -6.65 -5.41 20.37
C ALA A 1 -7.50 -6.68 20.22
N ILE A 2 -8.72 -6.72 20.77
CA ILE A 2 -9.55 -7.95 20.78
C ILE A 2 -9.73 -8.56 19.36
N PRO A 3 -10.19 -7.83 18.33
CA PRO A 3 -10.32 -8.41 16.99
C PRO A 3 -8.99 -8.92 16.41
N VAL A 4 -7.88 -8.23 16.69
CA VAL A 4 -6.56 -8.64 16.21
C VAL A 4 -6.11 -9.96 16.85
N VAL A 5 -6.36 -10.14 18.15
CA VAL A 5 -6.02 -11.37 18.84
C VAL A 5 -6.91 -12.53 18.36
N LEU A 6 -8.24 -12.32 18.28
CA LEU A 6 -9.18 -13.35 17.84
C LEU A 6 -8.88 -13.86 16.43
N HIS A 7 -8.65 -12.96 15.47
CA HIS A 7 -8.35 -13.33 14.10
C HIS A 7 -6.89 -13.74 13.91
N GLY A 8 -5.98 -13.22 14.73
CA GLY A 8 -4.54 -13.51 14.65
C GLY A 8 -4.18 -14.95 14.98
N PHE A 9 -5.01 -15.65 15.77
CA PHE A 9 -4.85 -17.08 16.01
C PHE A 9 -5.14 -17.93 14.76
N ASN A 10 -5.91 -17.40 13.81
CA ASN A 10 -6.31 -18.13 12.61
C ASN A 10 -5.35 -17.88 11.43
N SER A 11 -4.63 -16.76 11.42
CA SER A 11 -3.71 -16.42 10.32
C SER A 11 -2.65 -15.42 10.76
N PRO A 12 -1.35 -15.68 10.47
CA PRO A 12 -0.25 -14.74 10.72
C PRO A 12 -0.46 -13.36 10.06
N ASP A 13 -1.09 -13.30 8.90
CA ASP A 13 -1.32 -12.04 8.19
C ASP A 13 -2.33 -11.14 8.92
N HIS A 14 -3.37 -11.70 9.53
CA HIS A 14 -4.28 -10.96 10.40
C HIS A 14 -3.54 -10.36 11.60
N LEU A 15 -2.69 -11.18 12.25
CA LEU A 15 -1.90 -10.73 13.39
C LEU A 15 -0.97 -9.57 12.99
N TRP A 16 -0.18 -9.75 11.92
CA TRP A 16 0.81 -8.75 11.51
C TRP A 16 0.18 -7.44 11.07
N ARG A 17 -0.86 -7.48 10.27
CA ARG A 17 -1.57 -6.27 9.83
C ARG A 17 -2.24 -5.56 11.01
N GLY A 18 -2.86 -6.31 11.90
CA GLY A 18 -3.44 -5.78 13.13
C GLY A 18 -2.40 -5.13 14.04
N LEU A 19 -1.24 -5.75 14.22
CA LEU A 19 -0.13 -5.19 15.00
C LEU A 19 0.41 -3.90 14.37
N GLN A 20 0.54 -3.84 13.05
CA GLN A 20 0.97 -2.63 12.34
C GLN A 20 -0.01 -1.46 12.57
N TRP A 21 -1.30 -1.70 12.45
CA TRP A 21 -2.32 -0.67 12.71
C TRP A 21 -2.33 -0.23 14.18
N MET A 22 -2.34 -1.18 15.10
CA MET A 22 -2.33 -0.89 16.54
C MET A 22 -1.07 -0.12 16.93
N SER A 23 0.08 -0.50 16.40
CA SER A 23 1.33 0.20 16.67
C SER A 23 1.34 1.60 16.09
N ALA A 24 0.82 1.81 14.88
CA ALA A 24 0.72 3.13 14.27
C ALA A 24 -0.17 4.08 15.10
N MET A 25 -1.39 3.65 15.44
CA MET A 25 -2.32 4.46 16.22
C MET A 25 -1.89 4.63 17.67
N GLY A 26 -1.40 3.56 18.30
CA GLY A 26 -0.87 3.61 19.66
C GLY A 26 0.34 4.54 19.78
N SER A 27 1.25 4.50 18.80
CA SER A 27 2.40 5.41 18.74
C SER A 27 1.98 6.86 18.56
N ALA A 28 0.99 7.12 17.72
CA ALA A 28 0.47 8.47 17.54
C ALA A 28 -0.12 9.02 18.85
N ALA A 29 -0.92 8.23 19.55
CA ALA A 29 -1.49 8.61 20.84
C ALA A 29 -0.39 8.81 21.90
N ALA A 30 0.58 7.89 21.97
CA ALA A 30 1.72 7.98 22.88
C ALA A 30 2.60 9.22 22.58
N LEU A 31 2.84 9.50 21.29
CA LEU A 31 3.60 10.67 20.85
C LEU A 31 2.92 11.96 21.27
N VAL A 32 1.60 12.08 21.06
CA VAL A 32 0.83 13.25 21.51
C VAL A 32 0.91 13.39 23.04
N ALA A 33 0.73 12.31 23.78
CA ALA A 33 0.81 12.31 25.24
C ALA A 33 2.20 12.73 25.74
N ALA A 34 3.28 12.16 25.15
CA ALA A 34 4.65 12.50 25.49
C ALA A 34 4.99 13.98 25.24
N LEU A 35 4.62 14.48 24.06
CA LEU A 35 4.85 15.87 23.69
C LEU A 35 4.06 16.88 24.56
N ARG A 36 2.93 16.43 25.11
CA ARG A 36 2.14 17.23 26.07
C ARG A 36 2.74 17.21 27.48
N ALA A 37 3.27 16.07 27.91
CA ALA A 37 3.88 15.90 29.21
C ALA A 37 5.25 16.61 29.34
N MET A 38 5.92 16.90 28.24
CA MET A 38 7.22 17.56 28.25
C MET A 38 7.14 19.04 28.58
N PRO A 39 8.16 19.62 29.27
CA PRO A 39 8.30 21.06 29.42
C PRO A 39 8.27 21.77 28.06
N PRO A 40 7.73 23.02 27.99
CA PRO A 40 7.48 23.70 26.72
C PRO A 40 8.67 23.81 25.80
N GLU A 41 9.83 24.12 26.37
CA GLU A 41 11.07 24.31 25.61
C GLU A 41 11.57 22.97 25.02
N ARG A 42 11.56 21.89 25.82
CA ARG A 42 11.92 20.56 25.37
C ARG A 42 10.92 20.02 24.36
N SER A 43 9.63 20.17 24.63
CA SER A 43 8.55 19.77 23.71
C SER A 43 8.68 20.45 22.35
N ARG A 44 9.03 21.74 22.29
CA ARG A 44 9.23 22.46 21.03
C ARG A 44 10.44 21.92 20.25
N ALA A 45 11.56 21.69 20.92
CA ALA A 45 12.77 21.13 20.29
C ALA A 45 12.54 19.71 19.79
N THR A 46 11.94 18.84 20.61
CA THR A 46 11.64 17.46 20.26
C THR A 46 10.66 17.37 19.09
N ARG A 47 9.59 18.18 19.09
CA ARG A 47 8.65 18.28 17.95
C ARG A 47 9.37 18.71 16.68
N ALA A 48 10.26 19.67 16.75
CA ALA A 48 11.01 20.13 15.58
C ALA A 48 11.88 19.01 15.01
N VAL A 49 12.59 18.26 15.86
CA VAL A 49 13.42 17.11 15.42
C VAL A 49 12.55 16.02 14.80
N LEU A 50 11.45 15.63 15.47
CA LEU A 50 10.54 14.60 14.95
C LEU A 50 9.94 14.97 13.60
N VAL A 51 9.47 16.21 13.43
CA VAL A 51 8.97 16.69 12.14
C VAL A 51 10.06 16.70 11.09
N GLY A 52 11.25 17.17 11.46
CA GLY A 52 12.42 17.18 10.57
C GLY A 52 12.73 15.79 10.03
N VAL A 53 12.78 14.78 10.91
CA VAL A 53 13.03 13.38 10.55
C VAL A 53 11.89 12.81 9.69
N LEU A 54 10.63 13.00 10.10
CA LEU A 54 9.47 12.47 9.37
C LEU A 54 9.36 13.03 7.95
N LEU A 55 9.56 14.33 7.78
CA LEU A 55 9.49 14.95 6.46
C LEU A 55 10.71 14.63 5.62
N ALA A 56 11.90 14.60 6.21
CA ALA A 56 13.12 14.23 5.47
C ALA A 56 13.08 12.80 4.92
N ALA A 57 12.35 11.88 5.56
CA ALA A 57 12.12 10.53 5.04
C ALA A 57 11.34 10.53 3.71
N LEU A 58 10.65 11.61 3.34
CA LEU A 58 10.02 11.77 2.02
C LEU A 58 11.03 12.05 0.91
N VAL A 59 12.23 12.54 1.22
CA VAL A 59 13.24 12.89 0.20
C VAL A 59 13.71 11.68 -0.59
N PRO A 60 14.21 10.57 0.04
CA PRO A 60 14.57 9.38 -0.71
C PRO A 60 13.36 8.75 -1.44
N ILE A 61 12.17 8.85 -0.89
CA ILE A 61 10.94 8.38 -1.51
C ILE A 61 10.63 9.19 -2.78
N ALA A 62 10.70 10.52 -2.71
CA ALA A 62 10.52 11.38 -3.88
C ALA A 62 11.61 11.14 -4.93
N TRP A 63 12.85 10.96 -4.49
CA TRP A 63 13.98 10.63 -5.37
C TRP A 63 13.74 9.32 -6.13
N HIS A 64 13.33 8.27 -5.41
CA HIS A 64 12.98 7.00 -6.06
C HIS A 64 11.82 7.16 -7.06
N GLY A 65 10.81 7.96 -6.73
CA GLY A 65 9.73 8.30 -7.67
C GLY A 65 10.23 9.03 -8.92
N VAL A 66 11.20 9.93 -8.78
CA VAL A 66 11.88 10.58 -9.92
C VAL A 66 12.57 9.53 -10.81
N LEU A 67 13.36 8.63 -10.21
CA LEU A 67 14.03 7.57 -10.98
C LEU A 67 13.04 6.65 -11.69
N GLN A 68 11.93 6.29 -11.02
CA GLN A 68 10.88 5.46 -11.65
C GLN A 68 10.32 6.12 -12.91
N VAL A 69 9.98 7.39 -12.84
CA VAL A 69 9.34 8.11 -13.96
C VAL A 69 10.30 8.38 -15.10
N TRP A 70 11.52 8.85 -14.82
CA TRP A 70 12.41 9.36 -15.86
C TRP A 70 13.52 8.40 -16.29
N GLN A 71 13.74 7.32 -15.58
CA GLN A 71 14.76 6.32 -15.92
C GLN A 71 14.16 4.93 -16.10
N GLN A 72 13.45 4.40 -15.10
CA GLN A 72 12.97 3.02 -15.11
C GLN A 72 11.79 2.82 -16.07
N HIS A 73 10.83 3.75 -16.09
CA HIS A 73 9.66 3.64 -16.96
C HIS A 73 10.02 3.70 -18.45
N PRO A 74 10.86 4.64 -18.95
CA PRO A 74 11.29 4.62 -20.34
C PRO A 74 11.99 3.32 -20.74
N ALA A 75 12.87 2.78 -19.89
CA ALA A 75 13.55 1.51 -20.15
C ALA A 75 12.56 0.34 -20.23
N MET A 76 11.56 0.30 -19.34
CA MET A 76 10.51 -0.72 -19.36
C MET A 76 9.64 -0.64 -20.62
N VAL A 77 9.30 0.58 -21.06
CA VAL A 77 8.54 0.79 -22.31
C VAL A 77 9.34 0.33 -23.53
N GLU A 78 10.62 0.66 -23.57
CA GLU A 78 11.51 0.23 -24.66
C GLU A 78 11.61 -1.30 -24.71
N GLU A 79 11.85 -1.96 -23.58
CA GLU A 79 11.89 -3.43 -23.46
C GLU A 79 10.56 -4.06 -23.93
N PHE A 80 9.43 -3.47 -23.54
CA PHE A 80 8.13 -3.95 -24.00
C PHE A 80 7.98 -3.82 -25.52
N LEU A 81 8.35 -2.69 -26.11
CA LEU A 81 8.21 -2.49 -27.54
C LEU A 81 9.07 -3.45 -28.36
N GLN A 82 10.27 -3.81 -27.85
CA GLN A 82 11.15 -4.79 -28.47
C GLN A 82 10.58 -6.21 -28.47
N HIS A 83 9.85 -6.61 -27.42
CA HIS A 83 9.32 -7.96 -27.23
C HIS A 83 7.78 -8.01 -27.24
N ARG A 84 7.13 -6.99 -27.82
CA ARG A 84 5.67 -6.84 -27.78
C ARG A 84 4.91 -8.05 -28.30
N PRO A 85 5.26 -8.65 -29.47
CA PRO A 85 4.52 -9.81 -29.98
C PRO A 85 4.60 -11.03 -29.05
N GLU A 86 5.79 -11.30 -28.49
CA GLU A 86 6.03 -12.43 -27.60
C GLU A 86 5.27 -12.24 -26.28
N ILE A 87 5.27 -11.03 -25.72
CA ILE A 87 4.56 -10.71 -24.46
C ILE A 87 3.04 -10.84 -24.63
N LEU A 88 2.49 -10.36 -25.74
CA LEU A 88 1.07 -10.48 -26.02
C LEU A 88 0.66 -11.93 -26.30
N ALA A 89 1.46 -12.66 -27.07
CA ALA A 89 1.24 -14.08 -27.36
C ALA A 89 1.29 -14.94 -26.09
N ALA A 90 2.26 -14.70 -25.19
CA ALA A 90 2.37 -15.40 -23.92
C ALA A 90 1.16 -15.17 -22.99
N ARG A 91 0.42 -14.06 -23.17
CA ARG A 91 -0.82 -13.75 -22.46
C ARG A 91 -2.09 -14.23 -23.18
N GLY A 92 -1.96 -14.80 -24.37
CA GLY A 92 -3.08 -15.19 -25.21
C GLY A 92 -3.91 -14.00 -25.71
N TRP A 93 -3.31 -12.81 -25.82
CA TRP A 93 -3.99 -11.61 -26.30
C TRP A 93 -3.64 -11.32 -27.76
N PRO A 94 -4.58 -11.44 -28.69
CA PRO A 94 -4.39 -11.02 -30.07
C PRO A 94 -4.01 -9.54 -30.13
N GLU A 95 -3.17 -9.19 -31.09
CA GLU A 95 -2.82 -7.82 -31.37
C GLU A 95 -4.07 -7.00 -31.71
N GLY A 96 -4.20 -5.78 -31.14
CA GLY A 96 -5.38 -4.94 -31.30
C GLY A 96 -6.60 -5.35 -30.48
N SER A 97 -6.53 -6.45 -29.71
CA SER A 97 -7.61 -6.82 -28.80
C SER A 97 -7.82 -5.78 -27.71
N PRO A 98 -9.05 -5.66 -27.14
CA PRO A 98 -9.32 -4.74 -26.03
C PRO A 98 -8.39 -4.96 -24.83
N GLN A 99 -7.98 -6.22 -24.59
CA GLN A 99 -7.02 -6.59 -23.55
C GLN A 99 -5.64 -6.01 -23.85
N ALA A 100 -5.11 -6.25 -25.05
CA ALA A 100 -3.81 -5.73 -25.47
C ALA A 100 -3.77 -4.20 -25.41
N LEU A 101 -4.76 -3.53 -26.00
CA LEU A 101 -4.85 -2.06 -26.00
C LEU A 101 -4.97 -1.47 -24.60
N THR A 102 -5.69 -2.13 -23.69
CA THR A 102 -5.83 -1.65 -22.31
C THR A 102 -4.51 -1.82 -21.53
N TYR A 103 -3.81 -2.94 -21.74
CA TYR A 103 -2.53 -3.21 -21.13
C TYR A 103 -1.47 -2.22 -21.63
N GLU A 104 -1.35 -2.03 -22.93
CA GLU A 104 -0.43 -1.08 -23.55
C GLU A 104 -0.66 0.35 -23.06
N ARG A 105 -1.92 0.79 -23.03
CA ARG A 105 -2.27 2.12 -22.52
C ARG A 105 -1.83 2.31 -21.05
N ARG A 106 -2.00 1.30 -20.19
CA ARG A 106 -1.55 1.35 -18.80
C ARG A 106 -0.03 1.37 -18.71
N LEU A 107 0.64 0.55 -19.51
CA LEU A 107 2.09 0.46 -19.54
C LEU A 107 2.75 1.78 -19.99
N MET A 108 2.12 2.51 -20.92
CA MET A 108 2.63 3.79 -21.41
C MET A 108 2.44 4.96 -20.43
N GLN A 109 1.70 4.77 -19.33
CA GLN A 109 1.51 5.80 -18.31
C GLN A 109 2.63 5.74 -17.27
N PRO A 110 3.46 6.79 -17.13
CA PRO A 110 4.47 6.81 -16.10
C PRO A 110 3.82 6.94 -14.73
N GLU A 111 4.25 6.10 -13.78
CA GLU A 111 3.76 6.11 -12.40
C GLU A 111 4.92 6.11 -11.40
N ALA A 112 4.92 7.07 -10.49
CA ALA A 112 5.81 7.10 -9.34
C ALA A 112 5.14 6.37 -8.17
N THR A 113 5.36 5.08 -8.03
CA THR A 113 4.85 4.30 -6.91
C THR A 113 5.77 4.38 -5.69
N ALA A 114 7.02 4.76 -5.88
CA ALA A 114 8.12 4.68 -4.92
C ALA A 114 8.14 3.28 -4.25
N TRP A 115 8.31 3.21 -2.94
CA TRP A 115 8.24 1.92 -2.21
C TRP A 115 6.84 1.56 -1.71
N PHE A 116 5.81 2.30 -2.13
CA PHE A 116 4.42 1.98 -1.74
C PHE A 116 3.77 0.95 -2.67
N GLY A 117 4.32 0.70 -3.86
CA GLY A 117 3.73 -0.19 -4.84
C GLY A 117 2.45 0.32 -5.51
N LEU A 118 1.92 1.47 -5.05
CA LEU A 118 0.68 2.09 -5.54
C LEU A 118 0.89 3.59 -5.72
N SER A 119 0.68 4.09 -6.95
CA SER A 119 0.89 5.50 -7.31
C SER A 119 -0.03 6.45 -6.53
N ASN A 120 -1.28 6.06 -6.28
CA ASN A 120 -2.22 6.86 -5.48
C ASN A 120 -1.76 7.01 -4.02
N VAL A 121 -1.24 5.93 -3.39
CA VAL A 121 -0.72 5.98 -2.02
C VAL A 121 0.54 6.84 -1.97
N ALA A 122 1.44 6.69 -2.94
CA ALA A 122 2.62 7.55 -3.08
C ALA A 122 2.25 9.02 -3.25
N SER A 123 1.22 9.29 -4.06
CA SER A 123 0.71 10.66 -4.29
C SER A 123 0.22 11.32 -3.00
N SER A 124 -0.35 10.57 -2.05
CA SER A 124 -0.72 11.12 -0.72
C SER A 124 0.50 11.64 0.03
N ALA A 125 1.59 10.89 0.01
CA ALA A 125 2.83 11.25 0.69
C ALA A 125 3.50 12.44 0.00
N PHE A 126 3.57 12.45 -1.33
CA PHE A 126 4.11 13.56 -2.12
C PHE A 126 3.31 14.83 -1.90
N ALA A 127 1.98 14.78 -1.96
CA ALA A 127 1.12 15.93 -1.77
C ALA A 127 1.23 16.52 -0.35
N ALA A 128 1.29 15.68 0.69
CA ALA A 128 1.53 16.13 2.06
C ALA A 128 2.91 16.75 2.22
N GLY A 129 3.94 16.16 1.59
CA GLY A 129 5.30 16.71 1.54
C GLY A 129 5.33 18.08 0.86
N ALA A 130 4.66 18.24 -0.29
CA ALA A 130 4.60 19.49 -1.02
C ALA A 130 4.08 20.63 -0.12
N LEU A 131 2.97 20.43 0.59
CA LEU A 131 2.40 21.44 1.50
C LEU A 131 3.29 21.73 2.71
N ALA A 132 3.82 20.68 3.35
CA ALA A 132 4.64 20.84 4.53
C ALA A 132 5.96 21.55 4.20
N PHE A 133 6.65 21.16 3.13
CA PHE A 133 7.90 21.80 2.70
C PHE A 133 7.67 23.22 2.17
N ALA A 134 6.57 23.48 1.46
CA ALA A 134 6.23 24.85 1.04
C ALA A 134 6.01 25.77 2.25
N GLY A 135 5.27 25.32 3.27
CA GLY A 135 5.10 26.05 4.52
C GLY A 135 6.42 26.32 5.24
N ALA A 136 7.32 25.33 5.28
CA ALA A 136 8.66 25.45 5.86
C ALA A 136 9.55 26.43 5.07
N ALA A 137 9.52 26.36 3.74
CA ALA A 137 10.27 27.26 2.87
C ALA A 137 9.85 28.73 3.09
N ILE A 138 8.52 29.00 3.13
CA ILE A 138 7.99 30.33 3.39
C ILE A 138 8.43 30.84 4.77
N ALA A 139 8.47 29.98 5.79
CA ALA A 139 8.91 30.36 7.13
C ALA A 139 10.39 30.77 7.16
N LEU A 140 11.25 30.14 6.33
CA LEU A 140 12.69 30.40 6.30
C LEU A 140 13.13 31.50 5.33
N ARG A 141 12.29 31.92 4.39
CA ARG A 141 12.68 32.74 3.23
C ARG A 141 13.47 34.00 3.55
N ARG A 142 13.18 34.65 4.69
CA ARG A 142 13.85 35.90 5.10
C ARG A 142 15.08 35.68 6.00
N VAL A 143 15.21 34.53 6.65
CA VAL A 143 16.26 34.26 7.65
C VAL A 143 17.34 33.33 7.09
N ARG A 144 16.98 32.37 6.25
CA ARG A 144 17.85 31.37 5.66
C ARG A 144 17.45 31.05 4.22
N PRO A 145 17.68 31.97 3.28
CA PRO A 145 17.18 31.84 1.90
C PRO A 145 17.67 30.58 1.18
N ALA A 146 18.90 30.12 1.40
CA ALA A 146 19.40 28.88 0.79
C ALA A 146 18.63 27.65 1.31
N SER A 147 18.37 27.56 2.62
CA SER A 147 17.55 26.47 3.19
C SER A 147 16.10 26.55 2.70
N ALA A 148 15.57 27.76 2.55
CA ALA A 148 14.24 27.96 1.99
C ALA A 148 14.14 27.49 0.53
N PHE A 149 15.15 27.78 -0.26
CA PHE A 149 15.24 27.31 -1.65
C PHE A 149 15.26 25.79 -1.75
N LEU A 150 16.07 25.11 -0.94
CA LEU A 150 16.12 23.65 -0.92
C LEU A 150 14.76 23.02 -0.55
N LEU A 151 14.08 23.59 0.47
CA LEU A 151 12.75 23.12 0.86
C LEU A 151 11.69 23.40 -0.23
N ALA A 152 11.79 24.54 -0.92
CA ALA A 152 10.91 24.87 -2.04
C ALA A 152 11.13 23.94 -3.23
N LEU A 153 12.38 23.56 -3.50
CA LEU A 153 12.71 22.57 -4.53
C LEU A 153 12.07 21.20 -4.24
N VAL A 154 12.21 20.71 -3.01
CA VAL A 154 11.58 19.43 -2.61
C VAL A 154 10.05 19.53 -2.67
N ALA A 155 9.46 20.66 -2.28
CA ALA A 155 8.03 20.91 -2.42
C ALA A 155 7.58 20.86 -3.88
N ALA A 156 8.32 21.49 -4.79
CA ALA A 156 8.04 21.52 -6.21
C ALA A 156 8.16 20.13 -6.86
N VAL A 157 9.23 19.39 -6.56
CA VAL A 157 9.43 18.01 -7.04
C VAL A 157 8.30 17.11 -6.53
N SER A 158 7.95 17.20 -5.25
CA SER A 158 6.84 16.44 -4.67
C SER A 158 5.51 16.77 -5.36
N GLY A 159 5.22 18.04 -5.60
CA GLY A 159 4.04 18.48 -6.35
C GLY A 159 4.01 17.96 -7.80
N LEU A 160 5.16 18.00 -8.48
CA LEU A 160 5.31 17.48 -9.84
C LEU A 160 5.02 15.96 -9.91
N LEU A 161 5.52 15.18 -8.95
CA LEU A 161 5.24 13.74 -8.88
C LEU A 161 3.73 13.44 -8.68
N VAL A 162 3.00 14.28 -7.95
CA VAL A 162 1.53 14.14 -7.84
C VAL A 162 0.85 14.38 -9.21
N ILE A 163 1.33 15.37 -9.96
CA ILE A 163 0.80 15.70 -11.30
C ILE A 163 1.10 14.55 -12.27
N VAL A 164 2.32 14.05 -12.30
CA VAL A 164 2.76 12.95 -13.18
C VAL A 164 1.96 11.68 -12.90
N ASN A 165 1.71 11.36 -11.63
CA ASN A 165 0.88 10.21 -11.25
C ASN A 165 -0.57 10.32 -11.72
N GLY A 166 -1.05 11.52 -12.07
CA GLY A 166 -2.41 11.72 -12.54
C GLY A 166 -3.50 11.35 -11.50
N SER A 167 -3.14 11.24 -10.22
CA SER A 167 -4.06 10.86 -9.14
C SER A 167 -5.07 11.99 -8.89
N LYS A 168 -6.27 11.86 -9.47
CA LYS A 168 -7.34 12.87 -9.35
C LYS A 168 -7.71 13.14 -7.88
N GLY A 169 -7.79 12.07 -7.07
CA GLY A 169 -8.07 12.17 -5.64
C GLY A 169 -7.00 12.97 -4.90
N ALA A 170 -5.71 12.67 -5.15
CA ALA A 170 -4.59 13.38 -4.54
C ALA A 170 -4.51 14.85 -5.00
N LEU A 171 -4.77 15.14 -6.28
CA LEU A 171 -4.78 16.50 -6.82
C LEU A 171 -5.90 17.35 -6.18
N LEU A 172 -7.11 16.81 -6.07
CA LEU A 172 -8.22 17.50 -5.42
C LEU A 172 -7.96 17.71 -3.92
N ALA A 173 -7.40 16.71 -3.24
CA ALA A 173 -7.03 16.82 -1.84
C ALA A 173 -5.86 17.82 -1.64
N LEU A 174 -4.88 17.88 -2.58
CA LEU A 174 -3.80 18.86 -2.58
C LEU A 174 -4.36 20.29 -2.76
N LEU A 175 -5.29 20.48 -3.68
CA LEU A 175 -5.95 21.76 -3.89
C LEU A 175 -6.71 22.21 -2.63
N ALA A 176 -7.52 21.32 -2.06
CA ALA A 176 -8.27 21.61 -0.83
C ALA A 176 -7.34 21.92 0.35
N GLY A 177 -6.28 21.12 0.53
CA GLY A 177 -5.25 21.35 1.55
C GLY A 177 -4.51 22.68 1.34
N THR A 178 -4.22 23.05 0.09
CA THR A 178 -3.58 24.32 -0.27
C THR A 178 -4.50 25.50 0.07
N VAL A 179 -5.76 25.45 -0.37
CA VAL A 179 -6.75 26.50 -0.08
C VAL A 179 -6.92 26.67 1.43
N PHE A 180 -7.02 25.56 2.15
CA PHE A 180 -7.13 25.59 3.62
C PHE A 180 -5.87 26.17 4.27
N ALA A 181 -4.67 25.76 3.82
CA ALA A 181 -3.41 26.29 4.34
C ALA A 181 -3.27 27.80 4.09
N VAL A 182 -3.55 28.25 2.86
CA VAL A 182 -3.51 29.69 2.51
C VAL A 182 -4.51 30.48 3.35
N TRP A 183 -5.73 29.97 3.49
CA TRP A 183 -6.76 30.61 4.30
C TRP A 183 -6.36 30.70 5.78
N CYS A 184 -5.82 29.60 6.38
CA CYS A 184 -5.28 29.62 7.74
C CYS A 184 -4.12 30.60 7.92
N ALA A 185 -3.21 30.67 6.93
CA ALA A 185 -2.09 31.60 6.96
C ALA A 185 -2.52 33.06 6.90
N TRP A 186 -3.59 33.35 6.16
CA TRP A 186 -4.04 34.71 5.90
C TRP A 186 -5.02 35.22 6.95
N ARG A 187 -6.09 34.47 7.25
CA ARG A 187 -7.22 34.92 8.08
C ARG A 187 -7.09 34.66 9.57
N ALA A 188 -6.16 33.79 9.98
CA ALA A 188 -6.03 33.33 11.37
C ALA A 188 -7.37 32.91 11.99
N PRO A 189 -8.07 31.95 11.39
CA PRO A 189 -9.41 31.59 11.82
C PRO A 189 -9.40 31.01 13.24
N SER A 190 -10.56 31.03 13.90
CA SER A 190 -10.71 30.37 15.20
C SER A 190 -10.55 28.85 15.05
N ALA A 191 -10.09 28.18 16.10
CA ALA A 191 -9.95 26.74 16.13
C ALA A 191 -11.26 26.00 15.79
N ARG A 192 -12.40 26.49 16.30
CA ARG A 192 -13.73 25.93 15.99
C ARG A 192 -14.03 26.02 14.49
N THR A 193 -13.67 27.15 13.87
CA THR A 193 -13.87 27.34 12.42
C THR A 193 -12.97 26.41 11.61
N CYS A 194 -11.70 26.23 12.00
CA CYS A 194 -10.78 25.27 11.35
C CYS A 194 -11.32 23.84 11.41
N VAL A 195 -11.77 23.39 12.58
CA VAL A 195 -12.34 22.05 12.77
C VAL A 195 -13.61 21.89 11.92
N ARG A 196 -14.53 22.86 11.94
CA ARG A 196 -15.75 22.79 11.13
C ARG A 196 -15.43 22.67 9.64
N ILE A 197 -14.54 23.49 9.12
CA ILE A 197 -14.16 23.46 7.71
C ILE A 197 -13.46 22.12 7.37
N ALA A 198 -12.52 21.66 8.19
CA ALA A 198 -11.87 20.36 7.97
C ALA A 198 -12.88 19.21 7.95
N THR A 199 -13.82 19.20 8.88
CA THR A 199 -14.91 18.21 8.92
C THR A 199 -15.79 18.32 7.68
N THR A 200 -16.16 19.52 7.26
CA THR A 200 -16.96 19.73 6.04
C THR A 200 -16.27 19.16 4.81
N PHE A 201 -14.97 19.40 4.63
CA PHE A 201 -14.23 18.84 3.49
C PHE A 201 -14.23 17.30 3.50
N VAL A 202 -14.01 16.66 4.65
CA VAL A 202 -14.06 15.20 4.78
C VAL A 202 -15.46 14.68 4.45
N VAL A 203 -16.51 15.31 4.98
CA VAL A 203 -17.90 14.92 4.70
C VAL A 203 -18.24 15.08 3.21
N LEU A 204 -17.79 16.17 2.57
CA LEU A 204 -18.01 16.37 1.13
C LEU A 204 -17.38 15.25 0.27
N VAL A 205 -16.22 14.74 0.65
CA VAL A 205 -15.61 13.58 -0.03
C VAL A 205 -16.49 12.34 0.10
N LEU A 206 -17.00 12.05 1.30
CA LEU A 206 -17.90 10.92 1.52
C LEU A 206 -19.21 11.05 0.72
N VAL A 207 -19.80 12.24 0.73
CA VAL A 207 -21.00 12.56 -0.05
C VAL A 207 -20.73 12.38 -1.54
N ALA A 208 -19.57 12.82 -2.04
CA ALA A 208 -19.21 12.67 -3.45
C ALA A 208 -19.15 11.20 -3.87
N VAL A 209 -18.62 10.30 -3.03
CA VAL A 209 -18.60 8.86 -3.29
C VAL A 209 -20.01 8.28 -3.34
N LEU A 210 -20.87 8.65 -2.38
CA LEU A 210 -22.25 8.18 -2.32
C LEU A 210 -23.07 8.67 -3.52
N VAL A 211 -22.99 9.95 -3.84
CA VAL A 211 -23.69 10.57 -4.99
C VAL A 211 -23.19 9.93 -6.29
N ARG A 212 -21.88 9.68 -6.41
CA ARG A 212 -21.33 9.01 -7.59
C ARG A 212 -21.84 7.58 -7.74
N GLY A 213 -21.95 6.85 -6.65
CA GLY A 213 -22.58 5.52 -6.64
C GLY A 213 -24.05 5.55 -7.10
N TRP A 214 -24.79 6.56 -6.68
CA TRP A 214 -26.20 6.74 -7.08
C TRP A 214 -26.37 7.08 -8.56
N ILE A 215 -25.46 7.93 -9.14
CA ILE A 215 -25.45 8.24 -10.57
C ILE A 215 -25.16 6.99 -11.43
N GLY A 216 -24.40 6.03 -10.89
CA GLY A 216 -24.06 4.79 -11.56
C GLY A 216 -23.15 4.99 -12.78
N GLU A 217 -23.36 4.20 -13.84
CA GLU A 217 -22.50 4.15 -15.04
C GLU A 217 -22.76 5.27 -16.05
N ARG A 218 -23.69 6.16 -15.78
CA ARG A 218 -24.07 7.26 -16.70
C ARG A 218 -22.92 8.23 -17.00
N TRP A 219 -21.91 8.30 -16.13
CA TRP A 219 -20.72 9.13 -16.32
C TRP A 219 -19.48 8.27 -16.63
N SER A 220 -18.61 8.77 -17.48
CA SER A 220 -17.39 8.08 -17.91
C SER A 220 -16.33 7.93 -16.81
N GLU A 221 -16.38 8.76 -15.75
CA GLU A 221 -15.48 8.62 -14.60
C GLU A 221 -15.86 7.38 -13.78
N ARG A 222 -14.95 6.41 -13.65
CA ARG A 222 -15.21 5.10 -13.02
C ARG A 222 -14.56 4.97 -11.63
N SER A 223 -13.54 5.78 -11.33
CA SER A 223 -12.76 5.63 -10.10
C SER A 223 -13.61 5.76 -8.83
N LEU A 224 -14.47 6.80 -8.73
CA LEU A 224 -15.37 6.96 -7.59
C LEU A 224 -16.54 5.97 -7.62
N LEU A 225 -16.97 5.52 -8.81
CA LEU A 225 -17.98 4.46 -8.93
C LEU A 225 -17.47 3.17 -8.30
N PHE A 226 -16.25 2.75 -8.61
CA PHE A 226 -15.68 1.54 -8.01
C PHE A 226 -15.56 1.67 -6.48
N ARG A 227 -15.19 2.83 -5.98
CA ARG A 227 -15.17 3.08 -4.53
C ARG A 227 -16.54 2.97 -3.87
N SER A 228 -17.62 3.36 -4.57
CA SER A 228 -18.98 3.13 -4.05
C SER A 228 -19.30 1.62 -3.97
N HIS A 229 -18.84 0.81 -4.92
CA HIS A 229 -18.97 -0.65 -4.86
C HIS A 229 -18.22 -1.23 -3.67
N TYR A 230 -17.00 -0.73 -3.36
CA TYR A 230 -16.22 -1.20 -2.22
C TYR A 230 -16.90 -0.85 -0.89
N VAL A 231 -17.44 0.37 -0.78
CA VAL A 231 -18.18 0.82 0.41
C VAL A 231 -19.47 0.00 0.58
N THR A 232 -20.19 -0.32 -0.51
CA THR A 232 -21.38 -1.18 -0.45
C THR A 232 -21.02 -2.57 0.09
N ALA A 233 -19.96 -3.19 -0.44
CA ALA A 233 -19.49 -4.48 0.06
C ALA A 233 -19.01 -4.40 1.52
N ALA A 234 -18.27 -3.35 1.88
CA ALA A 234 -17.84 -3.13 3.26
C ALA A 234 -19.03 -3.03 4.21
N THR A 235 -20.11 -2.37 3.79
CA THR A 235 -21.34 -2.25 4.59
C THR A 235 -21.99 -3.62 4.80
N GLN A 236 -22.05 -4.46 3.75
CA GLN A 236 -22.57 -5.82 3.87
C GLN A 236 -21.71 -6.66 4.82
N ILE A 237 -20.40 -6.60 4.70
CA ILE A 237 -19.46 -7.29 5.60
C ILE A 237 -19.69 -6.86 7.06
N VAL A 238 -19.90 -5.56 7.32
CA VAL A 238 -20.19 -5.06 8.68
C VAL A 238 -21.52 -5.59 9.21
N ILE A 239 -22.55 -5.71 8.37
CA ILE A 239 -23.86 -6.26 8.76
C ILE A 239 -23.73 -7.75 9.12
N GLU A 240 -22.95 -8.51 8.35
CA GLU A 240 -22.73 -9.95 8.58
C GLU A 240 -21.78 -10.21 9.77
N HIS A 241 -20.81 -9.32 10.01
CA HIS A 241 -19.79 -9.45 11.07
C HIS A 241 -19.72 -8.21 11.98
N PRO A 242 -20.81 -7.84 12.70
CA PRO A 242 -20.93 -6.52 13.35
C PRO A 242 -19.97 -6.32 14.54
N TRP A 243 -19.61 -7.35 15.28
CA TRP A 243 -18.88 -7.21 16.52
C TRP A 243 -17.38 -7.06 16.36
N PHE A 244 -16.75 -7.94 15.58
CA PHE A 244 -15.31 -8.03 15.47
C PHE A 244 -14.82 -7.91 14.01
N GLY A 245 -15.74 -7.77 13.05
CA GLY A 245 -15.42 -7.74 11.64
C GLY A 245 -14.82 -9.05 11.13
N VAL A 246 -14.21 -9.00 9.94
CA VAL A 246 -13.57 -10.15 9.29
C VAL A 246 -12.07 -10.25 9.57
N GLY A 247 -11.55 -9.42 10.45
CA GLY A 247 -10.12 -9.33 10.76
C GLY A 247 -9.33 -8.39 9.84
N PRO A 248 -8.13 -7.95 10.28
CA PRO A 248 -7.34 -6.94 9.57
C PRO A 248 -6.91 -7.33 8.15
N ALA A 249 -6.80 -8.62 7.83
CA ALA A 249 -6.44 -9.12 6.50
C ALA A 249 -7.62 -9.75 5.74
N GLY A 250 -8.81 -9.89 6.35
CA GLY A 250 -9.94 -10.65 5.80
C GLY A 250 -10.80 -9.89 4.80
N PHE A 251 -10.60 -8.58 4.61
CA PHE A 251 -11.45 -7.79 3.73
C PHE A 251 -11.47 -8.33 2.30
N GLY A 252 -10.30 -8.64 1.73
CA GLY A 252 -10.19 -9.06 0.33
C GLY A 252 -11.03 -10.30 0.01
N GLU A 253 -10.97 -11.32 0.84
CA GLU A 253 -11.75 -12.54 0.64
C GLU A 253 -13.25 -12.32 0.88
N SER A 254 -13.61 -11.64 1.95
CA SER A 254 -15.00 -11.29 2.22
C SER A 254 -15.59 -10.41 1.13
N TYR A 255 -14.77 -9.54 0.52
CA TYR A 255 -15.17 -8.73 -0.60
C TYR A 255 -15.53 -9.55 -1.85
N LEU A 256 -14.83 -10.66 -2.12
CA LEU A 256 -15.16 -11.53 -3.26
C LEU A 256 -16.60 -12.07 -3.20
N VAL A 257 -17.10 -12.27 -2.00
CA VAL A 257 -18.50 -12.71 -1.76
C VAL A 257 -19.47 -11.52 -1.73
N ALA A 258 -19.13 -10.46 -0.97
CA ALA A 258 -20.02 -9.33 -0.71
C ALA A 258 -20.08 -8.29 -1.84
N ARG A 259 -19.16 -8.33 -2.83
CA ARG A 259 -19.11 -7.32 -3.90
C ARG A 259 -20.37 -7.28 -4.73
N PRO A 260 -20.81 -6.07 -5.18
CA PRO A 260 -21.92 -5.94 -6.15
C PRO A 260 -21.61 -6.65 -7.47
N ASP A 261 -22.64 -7.15 -8.16
CA ASP A 261 -22.50 -7.90 -9.41
C ASP A 261 -21.73 -7.15 -10.51
N ARG A 262 -21.86 -5.83 -10.54
CA ARG A 262 -21.20 -4.97 -11.52
C ARG A 262 -19.79 -4.52 -11.13
N SER A 263 -19.29 -4.93 -9.97
CA SER A 263 -17.91 -4.59 -9.57
C SER A 263 -16.92 -5.50 -10.30
N PRO A 264 -16.07 -4.96 -11.20
CA PRO A 264 -15.12 -5.76 -11.95
C PRO A 264 -13.83 -6.04 -11.18
N GLU A 265 -13.59 -5.29 -10.08
CA GLU A 265 -12.33 -5.32 -9.37
C GLU A 265 -12.37 -6.28 -8.18
N GLU A 266 -11.23 -6.89 -7.88
CA GLU A 266 -10.95 -7.66 -6.67
C GLU A 266 -9.98 -6.87 -5.83
N VAL A 267 -10.46 -6.34 -4.71
CA VAL A 267 -9.71 -5.39 -3.91
C VAL A 267 -9.46 -5.90 -2.50
N GLN A 268 -8.32 -5.51 -1.94
CA GLN A 268 -7.89 -5.88 -0.59
C GLN A 268 -8.32 -4.86 0.48
N SER A 269 -9.00 -3.78 0.08
CA SER A 269 -9.39 -2.66 0.92
C SER A 269 -10.63 -1.98 0.36
N ALA A 270 -11.47 -1.41 1.21
CA ALA A 270 -12.58 -0.56 0.80
C ALA A 270 -12.14 0.80 0.22
N HIS A 271 -10.84 1.08 0.20
CA HIS A 271 -10.28 2.38 -0.19
C HIS A 271 -10.89 3.56 0.59
N ALA A 272 -11.37 3.30 1.80
CA ALA A 272 -11.94 4.29 2.70
C ALA A 272 -11.64 3.88 4.13
N ALA A 273 -10.84 4.67 4.84
CA ALA A 273 -10.30 4.29 6.15
C ALA A 273 -11.37 3.84 7.16
N TRP A 274 -12.50 4.56 7.23
CA TRP A 274 -13.59 4.20 8.12
C TRP A 274 -14.25 2.88 7.76
N ALA A 275 -14.43 2.60 6.45
CA ALA A 275 -15.04 1.38 5.96
C ALA A 275 -14.11 0.17 6.18
N ASP A 276 -12.81 0.34 5.91
CA ASP A 276 -11.80 -0.67 6.20
C ASP A 276 -11.76 -1.04 7.69
N TRP A 277 -11.78 -0.03 8.58
CA TRP A 277 -11.75 -0.28 10.02
C TRP A 277 -13.03 -0.94 10.54
N LEU A 278 -14.20 -0.54 10.04
CA LEU A 278 -15.46 -1.18 10.42
C LEU A 278 -15.56 -2.60 9.88
N ALA A 279 -15.26 -2.83 8.61
CA ALA A 279 -15.30 -4.17 8.01
C ALA A 279 -14.30 -5.12 8.68
N SER A 280 -13.09 -4.62 9.02
CA SER A 280 -12.05 -5.45 9.63
C SER A 280 -12.22 -5.68 11.13
N MET A 281 -12.84 -4.75 11.87
CA MET A 281 -12.88 -4.77 13.33
C MET A 281 -14.30 -4.66 13.92
N GLY A 282 -15.33 -4.59 13.08
CA GLY A 282 -16.72 -4.41 13.53
C GLY A 282 -16.88 -3.12 14.34
N VAL A 283 -17.74 -3.16 15.36
CA VAL A 283 -17.98 -2.03 16.26
C VAL A 283 -16.72 -1.51 16.95
N CYS A 284 -15.71 -2.36 17.16
CA CYS A 284 -14.42 -1.92 17.69
C CYS A 284 -13.70 -0.93 16.77
N GLY A 285 -13.99 -0.93 15.47
CA GLY A 285 -13.47 0.02 14.49
C GLY A 285 -13.93 1.46 14.74
N THR A 286 -15.10 1.65 15.39
CA THR A 286 -15.60 2.99 15.74
C THR A 286 -14.64 3.75 16.65
N ALA A 287 -13.96 3.05 17.58
CA ALA A 287 -12.96 3.68 18.45
C ALA A 287 -11.79 4.25 17.65
N TRP A 288 -11.39 3.60 16.57
CA TRP A 288 -10.34 4.06 15.67
C TRP A 288 -10.79 5.27 14.85
N ILE A 289 -12.02 5.27 14.37
CA ILE A 289 -12.62 6.42 13.65
C ILE A 289 -12.65 7.64 14.58
N VAL A 290 -13.10 7.47 15.82
CA VAL A 290 -13.16 8.54 16.82
C VAL A 290 -11.77 9.07 17.16
N LEU A 291 -10.80 8.17 17.40
CA LEU A 291 -9.42 8.56 17.70
C LEU A 291 -8.79 9.31 16.52
N PHE A 292 -8.97 8.81 15.31
CA PHE A 292 -8.46 9.47 14.10
C PHE A 292 -9.10 10.86 13.91
N GLY A 293 -10.42 10.95 14.02
CA GLY A 293 -11.15 12.22 13.94
C GLY A 293 -10.67 13.22 15.00
N ALA A 294 -10.44 12.77 16.23
CA ALA A 294 -9.89 13.60 17.30
C ALA A 294 -8.47 14.10 16.98
N LEU A 295 -7.59 13.27 16.45
CA LEU A 295 -6.25 13.68 16.03
C LEU A 295 -6.29 14.72 14.90
N VAL A 296 -7.15 14.53 13.89
CA VAL A 296 -7.33 15.50 12.79
C VAL A 296 -7.91 16.83 13.32
N ALA A 297 -8.92 16.78 14.19
CA ALA A 297 -9.50 17.96 14.82
C ALA A 297 -8.47 18.72 15.65
N LEU A 298 -7.63 18.03 16.39
CA LEU A 298 -6.54 18.62 17.17
C LEU A 298 -5.48 19.27 16.27
N ALA A 299 -5.11 18.62 15.17
CA ALA A 299 -4.17 19.19 14.21
C ALA A 299 -4.73 20.47 13.54
N ALA A 300 -6.02 20.47 13.18
CA ALA A 300 -6.70 21.66 12.67
C ALA A 300 -6.76 22.79 13.72
N HIS A 301 -6.98 22.45 15.00
CA HIS A 301 -6.92 23.41 16.11
C HIS A 301 -5.53 24.04 16.25
N GLY A 302 -4.44 23.28 16.08
CA GLY A 302 -3.07 23.77 16.19
C GLY A 302 -2.71 24.81 15.15
N ALA A 303 -3.27 24.70 13.97
CA ALA A 303 -3.07 25.67 12.92
C ALA A 303 -3.61 27.06 13.31
N ALA A 304 -4.73 27.09 14.03
CA ALA A 304 -5.36 28.32 14.49
C ALA A 304 -4.62 28.98 15.66
N ALA A 305 -3.97 28.19 16.52
CA ALA A 305 -3.26 28.69 17.70
C ALA A 305 -1.88 29.29 17.40
N ALA A 306 -1.41 29.24 16.14
CA ALA A 306 -0.11 29.77 15.75
C ALA A 306 -0.06 31.30 15.84
N PRO A 307 0.95 31.89 16.53
CA PRO A 307 1.03 33.33 16.73
C PRO A 307 1.15 34.11 15.42
N SER A 308 0.44 35.24 15.34
CA SER A 308 0.59 36.18 14.21
C SER A 308 1.93 36.87 14.27
N PRO A 309 2.61 37.13 13.16
CA PRO A 309 3.81 37.96 13.11
C PRO A 309 3.59 39.39 13.66
N GLY A 310 2.37 39.90 13.67
CA GLY A 310 2.00 41.25 14.11
C GLY A 310 1.32 41.38 15.47
N ALA A 311 0.98 40.27 16.16
CA ALA A 311 0.29 40.34 17.46
C ALA A 311 1.19 40.70 18.65
N ARG A 312 2.47 41.00 18.44
CA ARG A 312 3.43 41.40 19.48
C ARG A 312 3.53 42.92 19.69
N GLY A 313 2.52 43.69 19.33
CA GLY A 313 2.72 45.11 19.30
C GLY A 313 1.52 45.99 19.60
N VAL A 314 0.57 45.62 20.48
CA VAL A 314 -0.41 46.58 21.05
C VAL A 314 -0.70 46.25 22.51
N SER A 315 0.32 46.31 23.35
CA SER A 315 0.24 46.73 24.73
C SER A 315 1.24 47.89 24.88
N GLY A 316 0.71 49.06 25.13
CA GLY A 316 1.43 50.33 25.09
C GLY A 316 2.40 50.55 26.24
N ASP A 317 3.39 49.67 26.40
CA ASP A 317 4.60 49.95 27.16
C ASP A 317 5.79 49.86 26.20
N ALA A 318 6.12 51.02 25.65
CA ALA A 318 7.37 51.28 24.98
C ALA A 318 8.53 51.03 25.98
N VAL A 319 9.63 50.52 25.42
CA VAL A 319 10.92 50.23 26.06
C VAL A 319 11.05 48.82 26.61
N THR A 320 11.24 47.92 25.74
CA THR A 320 12.36 47.01 25.58
C THR A 320 12.05 46.20 24.33
N ALA A 321 12.85 46.33 23.28
CA ALA A 321 12.88 45.43 22.17
C ALA A 321 13.07 44.04 22.74
N SER A 322 11.99 43.30 22.99
CA SER A 322 12.03 41.99 23.56
C SER A 322 12.76 41.10 22.55
N VAL A 323 14.01 40.85 22.84
CA VAL A 323 14.81 39.74 22.32
C VAL A 323 13.85 38.57 22.15
N PRO A 324 13.77 37.94 20.96
CA PRO A 324 12.92 36.76 20.77
C PRO A 324 13.19 35.82 21.92
N PRO A 325 12.17 35.18 22.53
CA PRO A 325 12.35 34.39 23.73
C PRO A 325 13.56 33.50 23.51
N ARG A 326 14.57 33.60 24.38
CA ARG A 326 15.83 32.85 24.31
C ARG A 326 15.42 31.38 24.24
N ILE A 327 15.23 30.87 23.00
CA ILE A 327 15.17 29.45 22.74
C ILE A 327 16.54 28.99 23.19
N GLY A 328 16.63 28.17 24.23
CA GLY A 328 17.89 27.78 24.83
C GLY A 328 18.88 27.44 23.72
N SER A 329 20.11 27.94 23.81
CA SER A 329 21.16 27.82 22.80
C SER A 329 21.34 26.38 22.28
N PHE A 330 21.01 25.40 23.10
CA PHE A 330 20.97 23.99 22.79
C PHE A 330 19.98 23.62 21.64
N ALA A 331 18.77 24.14 21.64
CA ALA A 331 17.73 23.81 20.63
C ALA A 331 18.11 24.35 19.25
N TRP A 332 18.72 25.52 19.18
CA TRP A 332 19.13 26.14 17.92
C TRP A 332 20.38 25.51 17.29
N SER A 333 21.33 25.05 18.11
CA SER A 333 22.60 24.51 17.63
C SER A 333 22.57 23.00 17.40
N ARG A 334 21.90 22.25 18.26
CA ARG A 334 21.97 20.77 18.26
C ARG A 334 20.77 20.09 17.62
N GLY A 335 19.55 20.66 17.70
CA GLY A 335 18.36 20.06 17.11
C GLY A 335 18.49 19.74 15.61
N PRO A 336 18.92 20.69 14.76
CA PRO A 336 19.16 20.44 13.34
C PRO A 336 20.20 19.35 13.07
N ILE A 337 21.28 19.32 13.88
CA ILE A 337 22.34 18.33 13.77
C ILE A 337 21.83 16.95 14.16
N ILE A 338 21.10 16.84 15.27
CA ILE A 338 20.50 15.57 15.71
C ILE A 338 19.59 15.00 14.63
N ALA A 339 18.70 15.81 14.06
CA ALA A 339 17.80 15.37 12.99
C ALA A 339 18.58 14.91 11.75
N ALA A 340 19.60 15.66 11.35
CA ALA A 340 20.46 15.30 10.21
C ALA A 340 21.18 13.97 10.44
N VAL A 341 21.77 13.79 11.63
CA VAL A 341 22.48 12.54 11.99
C VAL A 341 21.51 11.36 12.03
N VAL A 342 20.32 11.52 12.63
CA VAL A 342 19.31 10.45 12.68
C VAL A 342 18.86 10.05 11.28
N VAL A 343 18.58 11.01 10.40
CA VAL A 343 18.16 10.72 9.02
C VAL A 343 19.30 10.07 8.24
N LEU A 344 20.52 10.56 8.37
CA LEU A 344 21.67 9.98 7.70
C LEU A 344 21.91 8.53 8.16
N ALA A 345 21.92 8.29 9.47
CA ALA A 345 22.11 6.97 10.04
C ALA A 345 21.00 6.00 9.59
N ALA A 346 19.73 6.42 9.66
CA ALA A 346 18.61 5.61 9.22
C ALA A 346 18.68 5.29 7.72
N SER A 347 19.09 6.26 6.89
CA SER A 347 19.24 6.06 5.45
C SER A 347 20.38 5.10 5.13
N LEU A 348 21.51 5.20 5.82
CA LEU A 348 22.65 4.30 5.64
C LEU A 348 22.31 2.88 6.09
N VAL A 349 21.63 2.73 7.24
CA VAL A 349 21.16 1.42 7.72
C VAL A 349 20.19 0.78 6.72
N ALA A 350 19.35 1.57 6.06
CA ALA A 350 18.42 1.06 5.03
C ALA A 350 19.14 0.56 3.75
N ILE A 351 20.37 0.99 3.49
CA ILE A 351 21.19 0.54 2.35
C ILE A 351 21.84 -0.83 2.63
N VAL A 352 22.16 -1.11 3.89
CA VAL A 352 22.94 -2.31 4.28
C VAL A 352 22.36 -3.63 3.75
N PRO A 353 21.05 -3.92 3.81
CA PRO A 353 20.49 -5.18 3.31
C PRO A 353 20.62 -5.38 1.80
N GLU A 354 20.77 -4.29 1.05
CA GLU A 354 20.82 -4.30 -0.41
C GLU A 354 22.25 -4.10 -0.95
N PHE A 355 23.24 -3.91 -0.07
CA PHE A 355 24.60 -3.48 -0.42
C PHE A 355 25.24 -4.37 -1.49
N ASP A 356 25.11 -5.69 -1.35
CA ASP A 356 25.71 -6.66 -2.28
C ASP A 356 25.00 -6.72 -3.65
N SER A 357 23.81 -6.12 -3.74
CA SER A 357 23.00 -6.10 -4.98
C SER A 357 23.05 -4.77 -5.72
N LEU A 358 23.69 -3.74 -5.14
CA LEU A 358 23.78 -2.41 -5.73
C LEU A 358 25.05 -2.25 -6.55
N ASP A 359 24.91 -1.72 -7.77
CA ASP A 359 26.04 -1.19 -8.51
C ASP A 359 26.57 0.11 -7.89
N ASP A 360 27.84 0.46 -8.19
CA ASP A 360 28.52 1.62 -7.62
C ASP A 360 27.78 2.94 -7.86
N ALA A 361 27.17 3.10 -9.05
CA ALA A 361 26.44 4.32 -9.39
C ALA A 361 25.16 4.45 -8.57
N THR A 362 24.41 3.37 -8.41
CA THR A 362 23.21 3.33 -7.59
C THR A 362 23.54 3.57 -6.12
N LEU A 363 24.62 2.96 -5.60
CA LEU A 363 25.09 3.18 -4.24
C LEU A 363 25.45 4.65 -4.01
N LEU A 364 26.24 5.25 -4.91
CA LEU A 364 26.59 6.68 -4.84
C LEU A 364 25.34 7.57 -4.82
N MET A 365 24.37 7.31 -5.70
CA MET A 365 23.12 8.07 -5.76
C MET A 365 22.30 7.95 -4.48
N ARG A 366 22.25 6.77 -3.84
CA ARG A 366 21.58 6.59 -2.54
C ARG A 366 22.29 7.34 -1.41
N VAL A 367 23.61 7.33 -1.36
CA VAL A 367 24.40 8.10 -0.38
C VAL A 367 24.16 9.60 -0.56
N LEU A 368 24.17 10.11 -1.80
CA LEU A 368 23.88 11.51 -2.07
C LEU A 368 22.45 11.89 -1.66
N ALA A 369 21.48 11.03 -1.93
CA ALA A 369 20.08 11.21 -1.48
C ALA A 369 19.98 11.24 0.06
N ALA A 370 20.74 10.40 0.76
CA ALA A 370 20.81 10.38 2.22
C ALA A 370 21.39 11.69 2.80
N LEU A 371 22.49 12.20 2.22
CA LEU A 371 23.10 13.47 2.59
C LEU A 371 22.15 14.66 2.33
N PHE A 372 21.45 14.63 1.21
CA PHE A 372 20.44 15.63 0.87
C PHE A 372 19.26 15.57 1.86
N ALA A 373 18.76 14.38 2.18
CA ALA A 373 17.69 14.19 3.16
C ALA A 373 18.10 14.69 4.55
N ALA A 374 19.34 14.44 4.99
CA ALA A 374 19.88 14.97 6.24
C ALA A 374 19.91 16.51 6.25
N SER A 375 20.29 17.14 5.13
CA SER A 375 20.27 18.59 4.97
C SER A 375 18.85 19.17 5.07
N ILE A 376 17.87 18.49 4.45
CA ILE A 376 16.44 18.84 4.51
C ILE A 376 15.90 18.67 5.94
N ALA A 377 16.31 17.64 6.67
CA ALA A 377 15.95 17.46 8.08
C ALA A 377 16.39 18.68 8.92
N GLY A 378 17.65 19.07 8.81
CA GLY A 378 18.18 20.24 9.50
C GLY A 378 17.48 21.55 9.12
N ALA A 379 17.16 21.75 7.85
CA ALA A 379 16.40 22.91 7.36
C ALA A 379 14.98 22.92 7.93
N THR A 380 14.29 21.79 7.92
CA THR A 380 12.93 21.64 8.46
C THR A 380 12.89 21.90 9.96
N VAL A 381 13.85 21.38 10.73
CA VAL A 381 13.96 21.68 12.17
C VAL A 381 14.08 23.18 12.42
N ARG A 382 14.89 23.89 11.64
CA ARG A 382 15.01 25.35 11.76
C ARG A 382 13.70 26.05 11.44
N ALA A 383 12.97 25.61 10.40
CA ALA A 383 11.67 26.16 10.06
C ALA A 383 10.67 25.99 11.21
N VAL A 384 10.63 24.82 11.83
CA VAL A 384 9.76 24.53 13.00
C VAL A 384 10.14 25.38 14.21
N LEU A 385 11.45 25.54 14.48
CA LEU A 385 11.96 26.35 15.61
C LEU A 385 11.68 27.84 15.41
N ILE A 386 11.80 28.37 14.20
CA ILE A 386 11.37 29.72 13.88
C ILE A 386 9.87 29.81 14.07
N GLY A 387 9.15 28.79 13.62
CA GLY A 387 7.71 28.69 13.71
C GLY A 387 7.03 29.69 12.76
N GLY A 388 5.87 30.12 13.16
CA GLY A 388 5.08 31.07 12.38
C GLY A 388 3.90 30.43 11.69
N ARG A 389 3.00 31.29 11.24
CA ARG A 389 1.71 30.89 10.71
C ARG A 389 1.82 30.09 9.40
N ALA A 390 2.77 30.42 8.54
CA ALA A 390 2.98 29.73 7.26
C ALA A 390 3.35 28.26 7.46
N TRP A 391 4.24 27.98 8.41
CA TRP A 391 4.61 26.62 8.78
C TRP A 391 3.41 25.83 9.33
N ALA A 392 2.72 26.39 10.34
CA ALA A 392 1.57 25.73 10.96
C ALA A 392 0.43 25.48 9.95
N ALA A 393 0.19 26.44 9.06
CA ALA A 393 -0.78 26.32 7.99
C ALA A 393 -0.42 25.22 6.97
N GLY A 394 0.87 25.10 6.59
CA GLY A 394 1.36 24.04 5.71
C GLY A 394 1.11 22.65 6.28
N ILE A 395 1.43 22.45 7.57
CA ILE A 395 1.15 21.17 8.26
C ILE A 395 -0.35 20.90 8.36
N ALA A 396 -1.17 21.90 8.69
CA ALA A 396 -2.61 21.74 8.77
C ALA A 396 -3.24 21.37 7.41
N GLY A 397 -2.77 21.99 6.33
CA GLY A 397 -3.15 21.63 4.97
C GLY A 397 -2.75 20.20 4.61
N ALA A 398 -1.54 19.77 4.98
CA ALA A 398 -1.08 18.41 4.78
C ALA A 398 -1.93 17.38 5.56
N VAL A 399 -2.29 17.69 6.81
CA VAL A 399 -3.15 16.82 7.63
C VAL A 399 -4.57 16.74 7.04
N LEU A 400 -5.16 17.87 6.62
CA LEU A 400 -6.46 17.85 5.96
C LEU A 400 -6.44 17.02 4.67
N LEU A 401 -5.43 17.22 3.83
CA LEU A 401 -5.22 16.44 2.62
C LEU A 401 -5.19 14.93 2.91
N LEU A 402 -4.38 14.50 3.88
CA LEU A 402 -4.27 13.10 4.27
C LEU A 402 -5.59 12.55 4.83
N ALA A 403 -6.32 13.35 5.59
CA ALA A 403 -7.63 12.98 6.11
C ALA A 403 -8.66 12.81 4.99
N MET A 404 -8.69 13.71 4.00
CA MET A 404 -9.60 13.63 2.85
C MET A 404 -9.24 12.47 1.93
N HIS A 405 -7.97 12.35 1.55
CA HIS A 405 -7.52 11.34 0.60
C HIS A 405 -7.65 9.92 1.18
N GLY A 406 -7.44 9.75 2.48
CA GLY A 406 -7.67 8.49 3.18
C GLY A 406 -9.14 8.01 3.20
N GLN A 407 -10.11 8.83 2.74
CA GLN A 407 -11.50 8.41 2.56
C GLN A 407 -11.79 7.85 1.16
N VAL A 408 -10.87 7.96 0.23
CA VAL A 408 -11.01 7.48 -1.15
C VAL A 408 -9.80 6.65 -1.60
N GLU A 409 -8.83 6.42 -0.70
CA GLU A 409 -7.63 5.66 -0.98
C GLU A 409 -7.10 4.96 0.27
N MET A 410 -6.38 3.85 0.08
CA MET A 410 -5.90 2.96 1.16
C MET A 410 -4.68 3.50 1.92
N THR A 411 -4.45 4.81 1.94
CA THR A 411 -3.30 5.45 2.61
C THR A 411 -3.21 5.13 4.10
N LEU A 412 -4.36 4.96 4.78
CA LEU A 412 -4.45 4.60 6.20
C LEU A 412 -4.63 3.10 6.44
N TRP A 413 -4.70 2.31 5.39
CA TRP A 413 -4.78 0.86 5.44
C TRP A 413 -3.45 0.21 5.04
N TRP A 414 -2.71 0.80 4.08
CA TRP A 414 -1.50 0.24 3.54
C TRP A 414 -0.35 0.26 4.56
N PRO A 415 0.31 -0.88 4.83
CA PRO A 415 1.32 -0.98 5.91
C PRO A 415 2.46 0.03 5.79
N GLY A 416 2.96 0.28 4.58
CA GLY A 416 4.07 1.20 4.34
C GLY A 416 3.72 2.68 4.53
N SER A 417 2.44 3.06 4.54
CA SER A 417 1.99 4.46 4.62
C SER A 417 1.31 4.82 5.93
N VAL A 418 0.61 3.87 6.57
CA VAL A 418 -0.20 4.16 7.77
C VAL A 418 0.60 4.77 8.90
N GLY A 419 1.76 4.20 9.25
CA GLY A 419 2.60 4.68 10.36
C GLY A 419 3.05 6.12 10.16
N ARG A 420 3.55 6.47 8.97
CA ARG A 420 3.99 7.83 8.64
C ARG A 420 2.84 8.82 8.62
N THR A 421 1.73 8.44 7.99
CA THR A 421 0.54 9.30 7.89
C THR A 421 0.02 9.66 9.27
N VAL A 422 -0.17 8.67 10.13
CA VAL A 422 -0.68 8.87 11.49
C VAL A 422 0.33 9.63 12.36
N ALA A 423 1.65 9.38 12.21
CA ALA A 423 2.68 10.13 12.92
C ALA A 423 2.69 11.62 12.54
N LEU A 424 2.55 11.96 11.25
CA LEU A 424 2.46 13.37 10.82
C LEU A 424 1.21 14.05 11.37
N ILE A 425 0.07 13.37 11.38
CA ILE A 425 -1.17 13.86 11.98
C ILE A 425 -1.00 14.06 13.49
N ALA A 426 -0.37 13.12 14.18
CA ALA A 426 -0.10 13.20 15.62
C ALA A 426 0.81 14.38 15.99
N VAL A 427 1.87 14.61 15.21
CA VAL A 427 2.73 15.77 15.39
C VAL A 427 1.95 17.06 15.15
N GLY A 428 1.13 17.12 14.10
CA GLY A 428 0.21 18.24 13.85
C GLY A 428 -0.72 18.49 15.05
N ALA A 429 -1.32 17.44 15.59
CA ALA A 429 -2.19 17.50 16.76
C ALA A 429 -1.45 18.00 18.02
N ALA A 430 -0.22 17.59 18.24
CA ALA A 430 0.57 18.03 19.38
C ALA A 430 0.91 19.53 19.38
N PHE A 431 0.87 20.20 18.23
CA PHE A 431 1.01 21.66 18.17
C PHE A 431 -0.21 22.41 18.72
N ALA A 432 -1.37 21.75 18.78
CA ALA A 432 -2.67 22.37 19.06
C ALA A 432 -3.00 22.50 20.54
N MET A 433 -2.37 21.74 21.40
CA MET A 433 -2.91 21.54 22.74
C MET A 433 -2.35 22.50 23.78
N PRO A 434 -3.21 23.16 24.60
CA PRO A 434 -2.78 23.85 25.80
C PRO A 434 -2.17 22.86 26.80
N ARG A 435 -1.28 23.35 27.64
CA ARG A 435 -0.51 22.57 28.61
C ARG A 435 -1.42 21.99 29.70
N SER A 436 -1.11 20.76 30.08
CA SER A 436 -1.62 20.21 31.35
C SER A 436 -0.79 20.80 32.49
N THR A 437 -1.44 21.34 33.52
CA THR A 437 -0.81 21.84 34.74
C THR A 437 -0.42 20.71 35.72
N CYS A 438 -0.49 19.45 35.28
CA CYS A 438 -0.25 18.31 36.15
C CYS A 438 1.22 17.89 36.12
N ASP A 439 2.07 18.59 36.86
CA ASP A 439 3.54 18.38 36.87
C ASP A 439 4.01 17.05 37.48
N ARG A 440 3.22 16.42 38.36
CA ARG A 440 3.64 15.21 39.08
C ARG A 440 3.78 13.95 38.23
N TRP A 441 2.95 13.79 37.20
CA TRP A 441 2.93 12.60 36.34
C TRP A 441 3.74 12.77 35.03
N SER A 442 4.25 13.97 34.79
CA SER A 442 4.94 14.31 33.55
C SER A 442 6.11 13.38 33.19
N PRO A 443 7.08 13.07 34.10
CA PRO A 443 8.20 12.20 33.76
C PRO A 443 7.77 10.74 33.56
N VAL A 444 6.80 10.24 34.36
CA VAL A 444 6.26 8.88 34.23
C VAL A 444 5.55 8.71 32.90
N MET A 445 4.70 9.67 32.52
CA MET A 445 3.99 9.66 31.24
C MET A 445 4.95 9.79 30.06
N ALA A 446 5.98 10.62 30.15
CA ALA A 446 7.00 10.74 29.12
C ALA A 446 7.80 9.45 28.95
N THR A 447 8.17 8.78 30.05
CA THR A 447 8.87 7.49 30.03
C THR A 447 7.96 6.40 29.45
N PHE A 448 6.71 6.31 29.91
CA PHE A 448 5.75 5.35 29.37
C PHE A 448 5.53 5.54 27.87
N ALA A 449 5.37 6.79 27.43
CA ALA A 449 5.20 7.09 26.02
C ALA A 449 6.48 6.82 25.19
N ALA A 450 7.67 7.04 25.73
CA ALA A 450 8.92 6.66 25.09
C ALA A 450 9.05 5.14 24.96
N CYS A 451 8.71 4.38 26.01
CA CYS A 451 8.65 2.92 25.95
C CYS A 451 7.60 2.44 24.95
N ALA A 452 6.41 3.09 24.92
CA ALA A 452 5.37 2.78 23.95
C ALA A 452 5.79 3.03 22.50
N LEU A 453 6.72 3.96 22.24
CA LEU A 453 7.30 4.19 20.91
C LEU A 453 8.30 3.10 20.49
N LEU A 454 8.88 2.35 21.43
CA LEU A 454 9.74 1.21 21.11
C LEU A 454 8.96 0.05 20.51
N VAL A 455 7.70 -0.12 20.91
CA VAL A 455 6.84 -1.20 20.38
C VAL A 455 6.66 -1.12 18.86
N PRO A 456 6.24 0.01 18.25
CA PRO A 456 6.12 0.11 16.81
C PRO A 456 7.47 0.06 16.09
N ALA A 457 8.53 0.57 16.69
CA ALA A 457 9.88 0.43 16.13
C ALA A 457 10.28 -1.04 16.05
N THR A 458 10.05 -1.81 17.12
CA THR A 458 10.31 -3.26 17.15
C THR A 458 9.44 -4.01 16.13
N ILE A 459 8.14 -3.71 16.08
CA ILE A 459 7.22 -4.31 15.09
C ILE A 459 7.65 -3.94 13.67
N GLY A 460 8.08 -2.70 13.45
CA GLY A 460 8.62 -2.25 12.16
C GLY A 460 9.86 -3.01 11.74
N VAL A 461 10.82 -3.20 12.66
CA VAL A 461 12.05 -3.98 12.40
C VAL A 461 11.71 -5.43 12.11
N ILE A 462 10.87 -6.07 12.91
CA ILE A 462 10.45 -7.46 12.68
C ILE A 462 9.71 -7.58 11.35
N GLY A 463 8.81 -6.64 11.02
CA GLY A 463 8.10 -6.61 9.75
C GLY A 463 9.05 -6.44 8.56
N ALA A 464 10.07 -5.60 8.68
CA ALA A 464 11.12 -5.44 7.67
C ALA A 464 11.95 -6.72 7.51
N GLN A 465 12.33 -7.37 8.61
CA GLN A 465 13.05 -8.65 8.57
C GLN A 465 12.22 -9.76 7.90
N ARG A 466 10.89 -9.82 8.19
CA ARG A 466 9.99 -10.75 7.48
C ARG A 466 9.94 -10.47 5.98
N ALA A 467 9.79 -9.20 5.60
CA ALA A 467 9.76 -8.81 4.19
C ALA A 467 11.07 -9.19 3.50
N HIS A 468 12.20 -8.86 4.11
CA HIS A 468 13.53 -9.20 3.60
C HIS A 468 13.74 -10.72 3.51
N ALA A 469 13.31 -11.49 4.50
CA ALA A 469 13.38 -12.95 4.45
C ALA A 469 12.53 -13.52 3.30
N ALA A 470 11.33 -12.97 3.07
CA ALA A 470 10.49 -13.38 1.94
C ALA A 470 11.14 -13.01 0.59
N GLU A 471 11.70 -11.81 0.47
CA GLU A 471 12.43 -11.38 -0.72
C GLU A 471 13.67 -12.24 -0.97
N ALA A 472 14.42 -12.59 0.07
CA ALA A 472 15.58 -13.48 -0.03
C ALA A 472 15.21 -14.90 -0.50
N VAL A 473 14.02 -15.40 -0.11
CA VAL A 473 13.51 -16.68 -0.63
C VAL A 473 13.14 -16.57 -2.11
N VAL A 474 12.42 -15.50 -2.49
CA VAL A 474 12.07 -15.25 -3.89
C VAL A 474 13.32 -15.04 -4.75
N ALA A 475 14.31 -14.30 -4.25
CA ALA A 475 15.57 -14.09 -4.94
C ALA A 475 16.35 -15.40 -5.12
N ARG A 476 16.44 -16.24 -4.08
CA ARG A 476 17.06 -17.57 -4.18
C ARG A 476 16.33 -18.49 -5.16
N ALA A 477 15.00 -18.45 -5.16
CA ALA A 477 14.19 -19.18 -6.11
C ALA A 477 14.36 -18.68 -7.56
N ALA A 478 14.66 -17.39 -7.73
CA ALA A 478 14.92 -16.79 -9.03
C ALA A 478 16.35 -17.09 -9.57
N GLN A 479 17.32 -17.41 -8.70
CA GLN A 479 18.70 -17.68 -9.11
C GLN A 479 18.83 -18.75 -10.21
N PRO A 480 18.19 -19.92 -10.12
CA PRO A 480 18.24 -20.91 -11.18
C PRO A 480 17.66 -20.42 -12.52
N LEU A 481 16.73 -19.44 -12.47
CA LEU A 481 16.06 -18.89 -13.63
C LEU A 481 16.85 -17.75 -14.29
N ALA A 482 17.77 -17.12 -13.57
CA ALA A 482 18.65 -16.06 -14.10
C ALA A 482 19.49 -16.53 -15.29
N ALA A 483 19.92 -17.81 -15.25
CA ALA A 483 20.67 -18.45 -16.32
C ALA A 483 19.95 -18.46 -17.68
N PHE A 484 18.62 -18.34 -17.68
CA PHE A 484 17.79 -18.39 -18.87
C PHE A 484 17.23 -17.02 -19.26
N GLY A 485 17.80 -15.93 -18.72
CA GLY A 485 17.31 -14.56 -18.98
C GLY A 485 15.92 -14.27 -18.34
N LEU A 486 15.43 -15.19 -17.52
CA LEU A 486 14.11 -15.08 -16.89
C LEU A 486 14.12 -14.33 -15.55
N ALA A 487 15.30 -13.97 -15.06
CA ALA A 487 15.49 -13.12 -13.88
C ALA A 487 16.55 -12.06 -14.19
N ARG A 488 16.34 -10.83 -13.74
CA ARG A 488 17.27 -9.70 -13.88
C ARG A 488 18.48 -9.78 -12.95
N LEU A 489 18.92 -10.99 -12.57
CA LEU A 489 20.05 -11.18 -11.68
C LEU A 489 21.28 -11.53 -12.53
N HIS A 490 22.34 -10.74 -12.44
CA HIS A 490 23.65 -10.94 -13.08
C HIS A 490 24.43 -12.12 -12.48
N ILE A 491 23.79 -13.28 -12.37
CA ILE A 491 24.43 -14.49 -11.83
C ILE A 491 24.76 -15.43 -12.99
N ALA A 492 26.01 -15.82 -13.09
CA ALA A 492 26.44 -16.80 -14.08
C ALA A 492 25.68 -18.12 -13.96
N PRO A 493 25.21 -18.72 -15.07
CA PRO A 493 24.48 -19.97 -15.05
C PRO A 493 25.34 -21.13 -14.52
N ALA A 494 24.73 -21.99 -13.69
CA ALA A 494 25.35 -23.26 -13.41
C ALA A 494 25.42 -24.08 -14.72
N PRO A 495 26.59 -24.54 -15.13
CA PRO A 495 26.71 -25.32 -16.35
C PRO A 495 25.86 -26.59 -16.24
N ASN A 496 25.02 -26.85 -17.22
CA ASN A 496 24.18 -28.04 -17.39
C ASN A 496 22.80 -28.08 -16.66
N THR A 497 22.28 -26.98 -16.15
CA THR A 497 20.92 -27.01 -15.59
C THR A 497 19.89 -26.77 -16.70
N SER A 498 18.94 -27.72 -16.89
CA SER A 498 17.83 -27.52 -17.81
C SER A 498 16.84 -26.47 -17.26
N LEU A 499 16.12 -25.78 -18.13
CA LEU A 499 15.09 -24.82 -17.73
C LEU A 499 14.02 -25.45 -16.83
N ALA A 500 13.65 -26.72 -17.11
CA ALA A 500 12.72 -27.49 -16.29
C ALA A 500 13.24 -27.68 -14.87
N SER A 501 14.50 -28.11 -14.72
CA SER A 501 15.15 -28.29 -13.43
C SER A 501 15.25 -26.97 -12.65
N ALA A 502 15.60 -25.88 -13.32
CA ALA A 502 15.66 -24.55 -12.69
C ALA A 502 14.29 -24.08 -12.14
N ARG A 503 13.23 -24.25 -12.93
CA ARG A 503 11.86 -23.92 -12.49
C ARG A 503 11.38 -24.82 -11.36
N MET A 504 11.74 -26.10 -11.39
CA MET A 504 11.41 -27.05 -10.34
C MET A 504 12.11 -26.70 -9.02
N GLN A 505 13.40 -26.39 -9.06
CA GLN A 505 14.13 -25.92 -7.88
C GLN A 505 13.52 -24.64 -7.30
N ALA A 506 13.14 -23.68 -8.16
CA ALA A 506 12.45 -22.45 -7.75
C ALA A 506 11.11 -22.76 -7.07
N ALA A 507 10.32 -23.67 -7.65
CA ALA A 507 9.03 -24.09 -7.08
C ALA A 507 9.20 -24.76 -5.70
N LEU A 508 10.13 -25.69 -5.58
CA LEU A 508 10.40 -26.41 -4.33
C LEU A 508 10.85 -25.46 -3.22
N LEU A 509 11.78 -24.53 -3.51
CA LEU A 509 12.22 -23.53 -2.54
C LEU A 509 11.07 -22.66 -2.03
N LEU A 510 10.17 -22.24 -2.92
CA LEU A 510 9.02 -21.41 -2.54
C LEU A 510 8.00 -22.21 -1.72
N LEU A 511 7.74 -23.46 -2.09
CA LEU A 511 6.77 -24.32 -1.41
C LEU A 511 7.31 -24.90 -0.10
N GLU A 512 8.59 -25.23 0.00
CA GLU A 512 9.24 -25.67 1.24
C GLU A 512 9.16 -24.60 2.34
N HIS A 513 9.27 -23.34 1.96
CA HIS A 513 9.12 -22.22 2.90
C HIS A 513 7.66 -21.82 3.19
N SER A 514 6.69 -22.45 2.54
CA SER A 514 5.26 -22.16 2.78
C SER A 514 4.82 -22.49 4.21
N THR A 515 5.47 -23.46 4.87
CA THR A 515 5.20 -23.85 6.25
C THR A 515 5.90 -22.98 7.29
N ASN A 516 6.78 -22.07 6.87
CA ASN A 516 7.46 -21.16 7.78
C ASN A 516 6.50 -20.04 8.22
N PRO A 517 6.11 -19.96 9.50
CA PRO A 517 5.16 -18.95 9.97
C PRO A 517 5.65 -17.51 9.77
N TRP A 518 6.96 -17.31 9.52
CA TRP A 518 7.53 -16.02 9.15
C TRP A 518 7.31 -15.66 7.68
N LEU A 519 7.11 -16.68 6.82
CA LEU A 519 7.03 -16.54 5.37
C LEU A 519 5.69 -17.02 4.80
N ASP A 520 4.78 -17.48 5.65
CA ASP A 520 3.46 -17.96 5.25
C ASP A 520 2.66 -16.82 4.61
N ARG A 521 2.93 -16.61 3.32
CA ARG A 521 2.22 -15.67 2.46
C ARG A 521 1.58 -16.46 1.33
N PRO A 522 0.25 -16.45 1.21
CA PRO A 522 -0.46 -17.09 0.11
C PRO A 522 0.08 -16.73 -1.26
N ALA A 523 0.58 -15.48 -1.40
CA ALA A 523 1.23 -15.04 -2.64
C ALA A 523 2.51 -15.82 -2.96
N VAL A 524 3.35 -16.18 -1.96
CA VAL A 524 4.57 -16.96 -2.16
C VAL A 524 4.22 -18.37 -2.60
N VAL A 525 3.21 -18.98 -1.96
CA VAL A 525 2.69 -20.31 -2.32
C VAL A 525 2.12 -20.31 -3.74
N ALA A 526 1.31 -19.31 -4.08
CA ALA A 526 0.75 -19.17 -5.41
C ALA A 526 1.84 -19.04 -6.49
N VAL A 527 2.88 -18.23 -6.25
CA VAL A 527 4.03 -18.11 -7.16
C VAL A 527 4.79 -19.45 -7.25
N GLY A 528 4.99 -20.17 -6.14
CA GLY A 528 5.59 -21.50 -6.12
C GLY A 528 4.84 -22.49 -7.00
N LEU A 529 3.50 -22.53 -6.89
CA LEU A 529 2.65 -23.36 -7.74
C LEU A 529 2.68 -22.94 -9.23
N GLN A 530 2.77 -21.66 -9.53
CA GLN A 530 2.93 -21.17 -10.91
C GLN A 530 4.27 -21.60 -11.51
N GLN A 531 5.36 -21.54 -10.75
CA GLN A 531 6.65 -22.07 -11.18
C GLN A 531 6.60 -23.59 -11.37
N LEU A 532 5.89 -24.31 -10.50
CA LEU A 532 5.66 -25.75 -10.62
C LEU A 532 4.90 -26.10 -11.91
N ALA A 533 3.80 -25.39 -12.20
CA ALA A 533 3.04 -25.56 -13.45
C ALA A 533 3.93 -25.29 -14.68
N SER A 534 4.71 -24.23 -14.63
CA SER A 534 5.66 -23.90 -15.70
C SER A 534 6.78 -24.92 -15.85
N ALA A 535 7.25 -25.53 -14.75
CA ALA A 535 8.24 -26.62 -14.78
C ALA A 535 7.66 -27.87 -15.46
N VAL A 536 6.47 -28.28 -15.03
CA VAL A 536 5.75 -29.45 -15.60
C VAL A 536 5.56 -29.32 -17.11
N SER A 537 5.32 -28.11 -17.61
CA SER A 537 5.12 -27.84 -19.04
C SER A 537 6.36 -28.14 -19.90
N VAL A 538 7.56 -28.16 -19.33
CA VAL A 538 8.84 -28.33 -20.04
C VAL A 538 9.64 -29.56 -19.58
N VAL A 539 9.16 -30.34 -18.61
CA VAL A 539 9.80 -31.59 -18.16
C VAL A 539 9.72 -32.64 -19.26
N PRO A 540 10.80 -33.41 -19.52
CA PRO A 540 10.76 -34.55 -20.43
C PRO A 540 9.77 -35.62 -19.98
N PRO A 541 9.06 -36.32 -20.90
CA PRO A 541 8.04 -37.32 -20.56
C PRO A 541 8.55 -38.51 -19.76
N GLU A 542 9.87 -38.71 -19.73
CA GLU A 542 10.54 -39.87 -19.11
C GLU A 542 10.68 -39.79 -17.59
N ASP A 543 10.50 -38.59 -17.00
CA ASP A 543 10.65 -38.35 -15.56
C ASP A 543 9.35 -38.66 -14.81
N ALA A 544 9.20 -39.90 -14.34
CA ALA A 544 7.96 -40.38 -13.71
C ALA A 544 7.71 -39.87 -12.29
N ASN A 545 8.70 -39.29 -11.60
CA ASN A 545 8.57 -38.90 -10.19
C ASN A 545 7.95 -37.52 -10.01
N TRP A 546 8.20 -36.56 -10.92
CA TRP A 546 7.78 -35.19 -10.80
C TRP A 546 6.27 -34.98 -10.89
N PRO A 547 5.50 -35.68 -11.74
CA PRO A 547 4.06 -35.49 -11.84
C PRO A 547 3.33 -35.84 -10.53
N ALA A 548 3.70 -36.96 -9.90
CA ALA A 548 3.13 -37.38 -8.61
C ALA A 548 3.46 -36.36 -7.51
N LYS A 549 4.70 -35.88 -7.46
CA LYS A 549 5.12 -34.84 -6.49
C LYS A 549 4.43 -33.51 -6.72
N ALA A 550 4.19 -33.13 -7.97
CA ALA A 550 3.45 -31.90 -8.29
C ALA A 550 2.00 -31.95 -7.78
N ILE A 551 1.32 -33.11 -7.92
CA ILE A 551 -0.02 -33.31 -7.37
C ILE A 551 -0.01 -33.25 -5.83
N GLU A 552 0.95 -33.91 -5.19
CA GLU A 552 1.12 -33.89 -3.73
C GLU A 552 1.27 -32.45 -3.20
N LEU A 553 2.19 -31.69 -3.79
CA LEU A 553 2.46 -30.30 -3.40
C LEU A 553 1.24 -29.38 -3.62
N ALA A 554 0.55 -29.54 -4.76
CA ALA A 554 -0.64 -28.74 -5.05
C ALA A 554 -1.79 -29.08 -4.10
N ASN A 555 -2.01 -30.36 -3.77
CA ASN A 555 -3.00 -30.76 -2.78
C ASN A 555 -2.66 -30.24 -1.38
N HIS A 556 -1.40 -30.36 -0.96
CA HIS A 556 -0.95 -29.84 0.33
C HIS A 556 -1.18 -28.33 0.43
N ALA A 557 -0.89 -27.57 -0.63
CA ALA A 557 -1.15 -26.14 -0.68
C ALA A 557 -2.66 -25.82 -0.55
N LEU A 558 -3.53 -26.59 -1.19
CA LEU A 558 -5.00 -26.45 -1.06
C LEU A 558 -5.51 -26.76 0.34
N ASP A 559 -4.86 -27.72 1.04
CA ASP A 559 -5.23 -28.09 2.42
C ASP A 559 -4.82 -27.02 3.44
N THR A 560 -3.71 -26.35 3.20
CA THR A 560 -3.10 -25.42 4.15
C THR A 560 -3.49 -23.96 3.92
N HIS A 561 -3.87 -23.59 2.70
CA HIS A 561 -4.07 -22.20 2.30
C HIS A 561 -5.40 -22.00 1.57
N HIS A 562 -6.40 -21.52 2.31
CA HIS A 562 -7.72 -21.15 1.76
C HIS A 562 -7.72 -19.76 1.11
N TYR A 563 -7.00 -19.62 -0.04
CA TYR A 563 -6.93 -18.39 -0.81
C TYR A 563 -7.22 -18.64 -2.28
N GLU A 564 -7.96 -17.73 -2.91
CA GLU A 564 -8.33 -17.83 -4.33
C GLU A 564 -7.11 -17.94 -5.24
N SER A 565 -6.05 -17.19 -4.96
CA SER A 565 -4.80 -17.22 -5.72
C SER A 565 -4.08 -18.58 -5.64
N VAL A 566 -4.13 -19.27 -4.50
CA VAL A 566 -3.56 -20.61 -4.31
C VAL A 566 -4.39 -21.63 -5.08
N ALA A 567 -5.71 -21.59 -4.96
CA ALA A 567 -6.62 -22.47 -5.68
C ALA A 567 -6.49 -22.31 -7.20
N ALA A 568 -6.43 -21.07 -7.69
CA ALA A 568 -6.21 -20.78 -9.10
C ALA A 568 -4.86 -21.33 -9.61
N SER A 569 -3.79 -21.20 -8.81
CA SER A 569 -2.46 -21.68 -9.15
C SER A 569 -2.34 -23.22 -9.09
N ALA A 570 -3.02 -23.88 -8.16
CA ALA A 570 -3.13 -25.34 -8.12
C ALA A 570 -3.86 -25.90 -9.35
N ALA A 571 -4.90 -25.20 -9.82
CA ALA A 571 -5.58 -25.57 -11.07
C ALA A 571 -4.65 -25.45 -12.29
N LEU A 572 -3.76 -24.44 -12.34
CA LEU A 572 -2.75 -24.32 -13.40
C LEU A 572 -1.77 -25.50 -13.38
N VAL A 573 -1.41 -26.03 -12.20
CA VAL A 573 -0.60 -27.25 -12.09
C VAL A 573 -1.33 -28.44 -12.72
N ALA A 574 -2.63 -28.62 -12.44
CA ALA A 574 -3.42 -29.68 -13.01
C ALA A 574 -3.55 -29.55 -14.55
N GLU A 575 -3.80 -28.34 -15.06
CA GLU A 575 -3.85 -28.06 -16.51
C GLU A 575 -2.51 -28.35 -17.20
N ALA A 576 -1.38 -27.98 -16.57
CA ALA A 576 -0.04 -28.28 -17.07
C ALA A 576 0.24 -29.80 -17.10
N LEU A 577 -0.18 -30.54 -16.06
CA LEU A 577 -0.09 -31.99 -15.99
C LEU A 577 -0.96 -32.67 -17.06
N ASP A 578 -2.14 -32.17 -17.33
CA ASP A 578 -3.02 -32.70 -18.37
C ASP A 578 -2.40 -32.54 -19.76
N ALA A 579 -1.91 -31.35 -20.06
CA ALA A 579 -1.19 -31.07 -21.31
C ALA A 579 0.08 -31.94 -21.46
N ALA A 580 0.78 -32.22 -20.37
CA ALA A 580 1.95 -33.10 -20.38
C ALA A 580 1.56 -34.58 -20.53
N ASN A 581 0.46 -35.00 -19.92
CA ASN A 581 -0.10 -36.35 -20.07
C ASN A 581 -0.47 -36.68 -21.53
N VAL A 582 -1.08 -35.72 -22.24
CA VAL A 582 -1.36 -35.83 -23.68
C VAL A 582 -0.07 -36.01 -24.49
N ARG A 583 1.06 -35.47 -24.03
CA ARG A 583 2.38 -35.66 -24.66
C ARG A 583 3.08 -36.98 -24.27
N GLY A 584 2.41 -37.84 -23.51
CA GLY A 584 2.93 -39.16 -23.10
C GLY A 584 3.68 -39.16 -21.78
N MET A 585 3.50 -38.19 -20.90
CA MET A 585 4.10 -38.16 -19.57
C MET A 585 3.65 -39.37 -18.74
N LYS A 586 4.63 -40.04 -18.08
CA LYS A 586 4.40 -41.21 -17.21
C LYS A 586 4.29 -40.78 -15.74
N GLY A 587 3.71 -41.64 -14.91
CA GLY A 587 3.74 -41.50 -13.44
C GLY A 587 2.49 -40.86 -12.81
N VAL A 588 1.52 -40.38 -13.61
CA VAL A 588 0.24 -39.84 -13.11
C VAL A 588 -0.91 -40.32 -13.98
N THR A 589 -2.02 -40.69 -13.36
CA THR A 589 -3.25 -41.06 -14.07
C THR A 589 -4.10 -39.84 -14.39
N LYS A 590 -4.86 -39.88 -15.49
CA LYS A 590 -5.80 -38.85 -15.86
C LYS A 590 -6.79 -38.57 -14.70
N ALA A 591 -7.28 -39.60 -14.03
CA ALA A 591 -8.18 -39.49 -12.89
C ALA A 591 -7.59 -38.68 -11.73
N ALA A 592 -6.27 -38.83 -11.44
CA ALA A 592 -5.62 -38.04 -10.41
C ALA A 592 -5.50 -36.53 -10.79
N ILE A 593 -5.24 -36.25 -12.08
CA ILE A 593 -5.19 -34.89 -12.62
C ILE A 593 -6.57 -34.24 -12.53
N ASP A 594 -7.62 -34.95 -12.99
CA ASP A 594 -8.98 -34.45 -12.96
C ASP A 594 -9.48 -34.21 -11.54
N SER A 595 -9.13 -35.07 -10.59
CA SER A 595 -9.43 -34.89 -9.17
C SER A 595 -8.77 -33.63 -8.60
N LEU A 596 -7.49 -33.36 -8.92
CA LEU A 596 -6.82 -32.12 -8.50
C LEU A 596 -7.49 -30.89 -9.13
N LEU A 597 -7.80 -30.93 -10.44
CA LEU A 597 -8.43 -29.83 -11.15
C LEU A 597 -9.82 -29.53 -10.57
N GLN A 598 -10.61 -30.57 -10.35
CA GLN A 598 -11.94 -30.44 -9.76
C GLN A 598 -11.87 -29.83 -8.36
N ARG A 599 -11.00 -30.34 -7.51
CA ARG A 599 -10.80 -29.86 -6.16
C ARG A 599 -10.35 -28.39 -6.14
N ALA A 600 -9.35 -28.04 -6.95
CA ALA A 600 -8.86 -26.68 -7.07
C ALA A 600 -9.93 -25.71 -7.56
N ALA A 601 -10.69 -26.11 -8.58
CA ALA A 601 -11.80 -25.30 -9.12
C ALA A 601 -12.95 -25.14 -8.11
N GLN A 602 -13.30 -26.19 -7.37
CA GLN A 602 -14.31 -26.13 -6.30
C GLN A 602 -13.84 -25.17 -5.17
N CYS A 603 -12.60 -25.27 -4.73
CA CYS A 603 -12.00 -24.36 -3.77
C CYS A 603 -12.05 -22.92 -4.30
N GLN A 604 -11.68 -22.70 -5.56
CA GLN A 604 -11.70 -21.38 -6.18
C GLN A 604 -13.11 -20.75 -6.20
N VAL A 605 -14.15 -21.50 -6.58
CA VAL A 605 -15.52 -20.96 -6.62
C VAL A 605 -16.16 -20.85 -5.23
N SER A 606 -15.72 -21.62 -4.25
CA SER A 606 -16.19 -21.47 -2.86
C SER A 606 -15.68 -20.17 -2.23
N ILE A 607 -14.45 -19.78 -2.55
CA ILE A 607 -13.85 -18.52 -2.08
C ILE A 607 -14.35 -17.34 -2.92
N ASN A 608 -14.39 -17.51 -4.23
CA ASN A 608 -14.83 -16.50 -5.18
C ASN A 608 -15.99 -17.04 -6.03
N PRO A 609 -17.26 -16.91 -5.58
CA PRO A 609 -18.42 -17.39 -6.32
C PRO A 609 -18.57 -16.79 -7.73
N ARG A 610 -17.84 -15.71 -8.02
CA ARG A 610 -17.81 -15.04 -9.33
C ARG A 610 -16.52 -15.30 -10.11
N SER A 611 -15.80 -16.33 -9.76
CA SER A 611 -14.60 -16.73 -10.51
C SER A 611 -14.99 -17.32 -11.87
N VAL A 612 -14.80 -16.54 -12.92
CA VAL A 612 -15.07 -16.97 -14.30
C VAL A 612 -14.30 -18.24 -14.63
N ARG A 613 -12.98 -18.22 -14.34
CA ARG A 613 -12.12 -19.38 -14.63
C ARG A 613 -12.41 -20.57 -13.75
N GLY A 614 -12.79 -20.37 -12.49
CA GLY A 614 -13.21 -21.46 -11.60
C GLY A 614 -14.43 -22.19 -12.14
N TRP A 615 -15.47 -21.47 -12.53
CA TRP A 615 -16.66 -22.06 -13.13
C TRP A 615 -16.39 -22.68 -14.49
N ALA A 616 -15.56 -22.07 -15.34
CA ALA A 616 -15.17 -22.63 -16.64
C ALA A 616 -14.44 -23.98 -16.47
N ARG A 617 -13.55 -24.09 -15.49
CA ARG A 617 -12.86 -25.33 -15.16
C ARG A 617 -13.83 -26.42 -14.70
N LEU A 618 -14.77 -26.10 -13.83
CA LEU A 618 -15.80 -27.04 -13.38
C LEU A 618 -16.67 -27.50 -14.55
N ALA A 619 -17.04 -26.62 -15.48
CA ALA A 619 -17.77 -26.99 -16.68
C ALA A 619 -17.00 -27.99 -17.54
N ASN A 620 -15.70 -27.73 -17.78
CA ASN A 620 -14.86 -28.64 -18.57
C ASN A 620 -14.64 -29.99 -17.87
N VAL A 621 -14.45 -30.01 -16.54
CA VAL A 621 -14.31 -31.28 -15.80
C VAL A 621 -15.60 -32.10 -15.85
N ALA A 622 -16.76 -31.46 -15.66
CA ALA A 622 -18.06 -32.13 -15.72
C ALA A 622 -18.33 -32.67 -17.14
N GLU A 623 -18.00 -31.91 -18.20
CA GLU A 623 -18.12 -32.39 -19.60
C GLU A 623 -17.26 -33.64 -19.83
N ALA A 624 -15.99 -33.61 -19.34
CA ALA A 624 -15.06 -34.77 -19.46
C ALA A 624 -15.56 -36.01 -18.69
N GLN A 625 -16.32 -35.81 -17.61
CA GLN A 625 -16.96 -36.88 -16.84
C GLN A 625 -18.31 -37.35 -17.42
N GLY A 626 -18.79 -36.71 -18.47
CA GLY A 626 -20.09 -37.03 -19.08
C GLY A 626 -21.32 -36.49 -18.31
N ASP A 627 -21.09 -35.64 -17.30
CA ASP A 627 -22.17 -34.98 -16.56
C ASP A 627 -22.59 -33.66 -17.26
N SER A 628 -23.45 -33.80 -18.25
CA SER A 628 -23.93 -32.68 -19.06
C SER A 628 -24.71 -31.64 -18.24
N ALA A 629 -25.44 -32.07 -17.21
CA ALA A 629 -26.20 -31.16 -16.35
C ALA A 629 -25.30 -30.29 -15.49
N ALA A 630 -24.29 -30.87 -14.85
CA ALA A 630 -23.31 -30.13 -14.08
C ALA A 630 -22.45 -29.20 -14.99
N SER A 631 -22.07 -29.69 -16.20
CA SER A 631 -21.32 -28.89 -17.18
C SER A 631 -22.12 -27.66 -17.61
N SER A 632 -23.41 -27.84 -18.04
CA SER A 632 -24.27 -26.73 -18.44
C SER A 632 -24.49 -25.73 -17.31
N SER A 633 -24.74 -26.20 -16.08
CA SER A 633 -24.90 -25.32 -14.91
C SER A 633 -23.67 -24.49 -14.62
N ALA A 634 -22.48 -25.09 -14.64
CA ALA A 634 -21.22 -24.41 -14.42
C ALA A 634 -20.88 -23.43 -15.55
N ALA A 635 -21.13 -23.81 -16.81
CA ALA A 635 -20.94 -22.95 -17.97
C ALA A 635 -21.83 -21.69 -17.94
N LEU A 636 -23.09 -21.82 -17.55
CA LEU A 636 -23.98 -20.67 -17.35
C LEU A 636 -23.47 -19.71 -16.28
N ARG A 637 -22.96 -20.23 -15.16
CA ARG A 637 -22.37 -19.41 -14.10
C ARG A 637 -21.08 -18.71 -14.56
N ALA A 638 -20.23 -19.40 -15.33
CA ALA A 638 -19.04 -18.80 -15.91
C ALA A 638 -19.38 -17.65 -16.86
N LEU A 639 -20.36 -17.83 -17.74
CA LEU A 639 -20.81 -16.81 -18.68
C LEU A 639 -21.44 -15.60 -17.96
N ALA A 640 -22.28 -15.84 -16.95
CA ALA A 640 -22.86 -14.77 -16.14
C ALA A 640 -21.78 -13.97 -15.39
N ALA A 641 -20.77 -14.64 -14.86
CA ALA A 641 -19.62 -13.98 -14.24
C ALA A 641 -18.80 -13.18 -15.26
N ASP A 642 -18.53 -13.72 -16.46
CA ASP A 642 -17.83 -13.04 -17.55
C ASP A 642 -18.57 -11.78 -18.01
N ASP A 643 -19.90 -11.82 -18.09
CA ASP A 643 -20.71 -10.67 -18.44
C ASP A 643 -20.63 -9.54 -17.41
N SER A 644 -20.44 -9.88 -16.13
CA SER A 644 -20.24 -8.89 -15.06
C SER A 644 -18.97 -8.06 -15.22
N PHE A 645 -17.94 -8.58 -15.91
CA PHE A 645 -16.70 -7.87 -16.20
C PHE A 645 -16.76 -6.93 -17.40
N ALA A 646 -17.94 -6.42 -17.77
CA ALA A 646 -18.10 -5.48 -18.88
C ALA A 646 -17.19 -4.23 -18.78
N LEU A 647 -16.84 -3.80 -17.56
CA LEU A 647 -16.00 -2.63 -17.29
C LEU A 647 -14.50 -2.94 -17.24
N ASP A 648 -14.09 -4.20 -17.21
CA ASP A 648 -12.68 -4.63 -17.22
C ASP A 648 -12.42 -5.70 -18.29
N PRO A 649 -12.06 -5.29 -19.51
CA PRO A 649 -11.78 -6.23 -20.60
C PRO A 649 -10.63 -7.21 -20.31
N LEU A 650 -9.70 -6.87 -19.42
CA LEU A 650 -8.55 -7.73 -19.09
C LEU A 650 -8.96 -9.01 -18.36
N ARG A 651 -10.14 -9.02 -17.74
CA ARG A 651 -10.70 -10.17 -17.02
C ARG A 651 -11.66 -11.02 -17.83
N LYS A 652 -12.07 -10.55 -18.98
CA LYS A 652 -12.98 -11.30 -19.86
C LYS A 652 -12.31 -12.53 -20.45
N LEU A 653 -13.10 -13.55 -20.67
CA LEU A 653 -12.67 -14.75 -21.38
C LEU A 653 -12.28 -14.43 -22.82
N PRO A 654 -11.27 -15.11 -23.36
CA PRO A 654 -11.01 -15.13 -24.79
C PRO A 654 -12.24 -15.62 -25.56
N ALA A 655 -12.41 -15.13 -26.78
CA ALA A 655 -13.60 -15.43 -27.58
C ALA A 655 -13.85 -16.94 -27.79
N PHE A 656 -12.77 -17.73 -27.96
CA PHE A 656 -12.87 -19.18 -28.16
C PHE A 656 -13.31 -19.91 -26.87
N GLU A 657 -12.81 -19.51 -25.70
CA GLU A 657 -13.24 -20.10 -24.41
C GLU A 657 -14.72 -19.78 -24.16
N ARG A 658 -15.12 -18.53 -24.43
CA ARG A 658 -16.52 -18.11 -24.29
C ARG A 658 -17.44 -18.90 -25.22
N ALA A 659 -17.06 -19.13 -26.49
CA ALA A 659 -17.82 -19.92 -27.44
C ALA A 659 -17.98 -21.39 -26.99
N ASN A 660 -16.92 -21.98 -26.41
CA ASN A 660 -16.97 -23.32 -25.82
C ASN A 660 -18.00 -23.41 -24.68
N LEU A 661 -17.96 -22.46 -23.74
CA LEU A 661 -18.93 -22.41 -22.65
C LEU A 661 -20.37 -22.17 -23.12
N GLN A 662 -20.56 -21.40 -24.18
CA GLN A 662 -21.90 -21.22 -24.81
C GLN A 662 -22.43 -22.53 -25.37
N ARG A 663 -21.58 -23.33 -26.00
CA ARG A 663 -21.95 -24.68 -26.47
C ARG A 663 -22.35 -25.57 -25.28
N GLN A 664 -21.47 -25.69 -24.27
CA GLN A 664 -21.76 -26.49 -23.05
C GLN A 664 -23.04 -26.04 -22.34
N ALA A 665 -23.34 -24.75 -22.34
CA ALA A 665 -24.56 -24.20 -21.75
C ALA A 665 -25.82 -24.57 -22.55
N SER A 666 -25.67 -24.86 -23.86
CA SER A 666 -26.77 -25.19 -24.76
C SER A 666 -27.08 -26.70 -24.83
N ASP A 667 -26.12 -27.54 -24.49
CA ASP A 667 -26.26 -29.00 -24.49
C ASP A 667 -27.01 -29.44 -23.21
N LYS A 668 -28.36 -29.33 -23.29
CA LYS A 668 -29.31 -29.80 -22.28
C LYS A 668 -29.79 -31.21 -22.58
#